data_ec30310332117657f6efadf5430cdd65
#
_entry.id   ec30310332117657f6efadf5430cdd65
#
_cell.length_a   1.000
_cell.length_b   1.000
_cell.length_c   1.000
_cell.angle_alpha   90.00
_cell.angle_beta   90.00
_cell.angle_gamma   90.00
#
_symmetry.space_group_name_H-M   'P 1'
#
loop_
_entity.id
_entity.type
_entity.pdbx_description
1 polymer ?
#
loop_
_entity_poly.entity_id
_entity_poly.type
_entity_poly.pdbx_seq_one_letter_code
_entity_poly.pdbx_strand_id
1 'polypeptide(L)'
;MANELQPLSLLFQNRLFRIPDYQRGYAWLQQQLVDFWDDLVNLQPDRYHYTGLLSLKSLKSKETVSWGEDLWLVENGYKPCHIVDGQQRITTFVILLNEIVNFVRGLEENKDKTDKEITLGYETVEEIVSKYICRKRPPNGVVTTYLFGYEVDNPSAEYMKYKVFEEPYSGAVNETYYTKNLKFAKNFFAENIRKLYEESGADGLEAVNTLYKKLTQRLMFNLHEIDDDYDVFVAFETMNNRGKKLTNLELLKNRLIYLTTLYEDEVFDEKDKSALRKKINDAWKEVYYQLGRNKSVPLSDDDFLRAHWIIYFRYSRKRGDDYIKFLLSKFSSKGIFEKTPVFVEAETEAAISDDVAESDDNESVDTEEPEAIEVSKLQPKEIKEYVNSLKDMAKYWYDTYFPFESANLTVEEQKRVDRLNRIGIGHFRPLVTTVISRRDISANSRVKTFEAIERFIFVVFRLGSFNASYGSSDYYRAARQVYVKEIDVDELFKEIYDRTTNDIEFASQNFVTRIEKYFTTGNGYYNWNSLRYFFYEYEAKLAEKNNIDRFCTWSMFTKSEKDKVSIEHILPQTPTKFYWRNMFRQFKDTEIKMLSGALGNLLPLSQSVNSALQNDSFEDKKHSKTTGRRGYENGSHSEIEVSKLDDWDAFEIYSRTEKLLVFMQERWNIQFDNEKLEKLIGISFVKDGREIPEELEETTVAKPETEDSSNGDGDDLKLQFWTAFVNYAAEHGRASDIAKQKASGRTYYDVHIGANGYHLFFSIPYGKRIKMGIYTYNVDTYNRLKELKDQIEAEFGESLNWEYSKPTGTTRSIVIGEKADDFNQAEQPKIFDWIIEHFDRITTALSMAGERLSLDGENSETRFEIRKRYWTYALVQIHEAHGNPGSFSNVNPSTDNWINGFFGIGGFYLCCVANFDSARSEVVFARADKDENKAAFDALYQHKAEIESKLGTELQWNRGDDIKSSKVFIQLDGVSIENEDDWPQMAKFHAEWSKKFYDVIVPYINL
;
A
#
# COMPACT_ATOMS: atom_id res chain seq x y z
N MET A 1 -20.27 -33.96 -16.34
CA MET A 1 -18.93 -34.45 -16.01
C MET A 1 -18.77 -34.44 -14.49
N ALA A 2 -18.35 -35.53 -13.87
CA ALA A 2 -18.19 -35.58 -12.41
C ALA A 2 -16.95 -34.80 -12.04
N ASN A 3 -17.10 -33.79 -11.16
CA ASN A 3 -15.99 -33.10 -10.52
C ASN A 3 -15.26 -34.09 -9.59
N GLU A 4 -14.14 -34.64 -10.03
CA GLU A 4 -13.41 -35.64 -9.26
C GLU A 4 -12.29 -34.97 -8.49
N LEU A 5 -12.32 -35.13 -7.16
CA LEU A 5 -11.27 -34.67 -6.28
C LEU A 5 -10.04 -35.57 -6.44
N GLN A 6 -8.92 -35.03 -6.85
CA GLN A 6 -7.68 -35.76 -7.06
C GLN A 6 -6.53 -35.22 -6.19
N PRO A 7 -5.75 -36.12 -5.54
CA PRO A 7 -4.52 -35.73 -4.84
C PRO A 7 -3.38 -35.48 -5.86
N LEU A 8 -2.31 -34.83 -5.41
CA LEU A 8 -1.14 -34.53 -6.23
C LEU A 8 -0.56 -35.78 -6.90
N SER A 9 -0.57 -36.91 -6.19
CA SER A 9 -0.06 -38.21 -6.67
C SER A 9 -0.81 -38.73 -7.92
N LEU A 10 -2.09 -38.46 -8.06
CA LEU A 10 -2.87 -38.79 -9.24
C LEU A 10 -2.76 -37.72 -10.34
N LEU A 11 -2.65 -36.43 -9.95
CA LEU A 11 -2.50 -35.34 -10.90
C LEU A 11 -1.27 -35.49 -11.78
N PHE A 12 -0.11 -35.89 -11.20
CA PHE A 12 1.15 -36.04 -11.92
C PHE A 12 1.27 -37.37 -12.69
N GLN A 13 0.29 -38.26 -12.58
CA GLN A 13 0.33 -39.53 -13.27
C GLN A 13 0.16 -39.33 -14.78
N ASN A 14 1.25 -39.59 -15.55
CA ASN A 14 1.29 -39.47 -17.02
C ASN A 14 0.84 -38.11 -17.58
N ARG A 15 1.07 -37.01 -16.84
CA ARG A 15 0.84 -35.63 -17.31
C ARG A 15 2.14 -34.83 -17.31
N LEU A 16 2.27 -33.97 -18.30
CA LEU A 16 3.35 -33.00 -18.44
C LEU A 16 2.76 -31.59 -18.44
N PHE A 17 3.09 -30.81 -17.41
CA PHE A 17 2.47 -29.51 -17.15
C PHE A 17 3.34 -28.36 -17.62
N ARG A 18 2.75 -27.41 -18.33
CA ARG A 18 3.36 -26.13 -18.64
C ARG A 18 2.43 -24.99 -18.26
N ILE A 19 3.00 -23.95 -17.65
CA ILE A 19 2.31 -22.66 -17.48
C ILE A 19 2.57 -21.88 -18.76
N PRO A 20 1.51 -21.51 -19.50
CA PRO A 20 1.65 -20.73 -20.73
C PRO A 20 2.42 -19.42 -20.52
N ASP A 21 3.15 -18.99 -21.54
CA ASP A 21 3.95 -17.76 -21.54
C ASP A 21 3.13 -16.50 -21.33
N TYR A 22 1.87 -16.55 -21.64
CA TYR A 22 0.94 -15.46 -21.46
C TYR A 22 0.40 -15.32 -20.03
N GLN A 23 0.68 -16.23 -19.12
CA GLN A 23 0.31 -16.07 -17.72
C GLN A 23 1.42 -15.34 -16.96
N ARG A 24 1.02 -14.61 -15.90
CA ARG A 24 2.02 -13.96 -15.03
C ARG A 24 2.91 -14.99 -14.34
N GLY A 25 4.09 -14.57 -13.94
CA GLY A 25 5.00 -15.40 -13.15
C GLY A 25 4.47 -15.64 -11.72
N TYR A 26 5.31 -16.22 -10.89
CA TYR A 26 4.97 -16.59 -9.51
C TYR A 26 4.77 -15.35 -8.62
N ALA A 27 3.57 -15.23 -8.05
CA ALA A 27 3.11 -14.01 -7.37
C ALA A 27 2.73 -14.21 -5.90
N TRP A 28 2.94 -15.40 -5.30
CA TRP A 28 2.74 -15.60 -3.87
C TRP A 28 3.85 -14.91 -3.08
N LEU A 29 3.45 -14.27 -1.98
CA LEU A 29 4.31 -13.58 -1.03
C LEU A 29 4.36 -14.35 0.29
N GLN A 30 5.06 -13.82 1.27
CA GLN A 30 5.28 -14.46 2.57
C GLN A 30 3.97 -14.94 3.21
N GLN A 31 2.92 -14.12 3.24
CA GLN A 31 1.66 -14.47 3.89
C GLN A 31 1.03 -15.72 3.28
N GLN A 32 0.93 -15.81 1.94
CA GLN A 32 0.35 -16.98 1.29
C GLN A 32 1.18 -18.25 1.51
N LEU A 33 2.50 -18.10 1.65
CA LEU A 33 3.39 -19.24 1.95
C LEU A 33 3.23 -19.72 3.39
N VAL A 34 3.08 -18.79 4.33
CA VAL A 34 2.82 -19.09 5.74
C VAL A 34 1.47 -19.79 5.86
N ASP A 35 0.40 -19.20 5.31
CA ASP A 35 -0.94 -19.78 5.34
C ASP A 35 -0.94 -21.22 4.78
N PHE A 36 -0.26 -21.42 3.64
CA PHE A 36 -0.14 -22.74 3.03
C PHE A 36 0.67 -23.73 3.89
N TRP A 37 1.77 -23.29 4.49
CA TRP A 37 2.60 -24.11 5.37
C TRP A 37 1.82 -24.53 6.61
N ASP A 38 1.13 -23.61 7.24
CA ASP A 38 0.33 -23.86 8.45
C ASP A 38 -0.83 -24.80 8.16
N ASP A 39 -1.55 -24.61 7.06
CA ASP A 39 -2.59 -25.54 6.61
C ASP A 39 -2.06 -26.97 6.44
N LEU A 40 -0.86 -27.12 5.88
CA LEU A 40 -0.26 -28.42 5.63
C LEU A 40 0.27 -29.09 6.91
N VAL A 41 0.97 -28.35 7.77
CA VAL A 41 1.55 -28.88 9.01
C VAL A 41 0.44 -29.28 9.99
N ASN A 42 -0.58 -28.44 10.15
CA ASN A 42 -1.70 -28.66 11.09
C ASN A 42 -2.74 -29.66 10.54
N LEU A 43 -2.67 -30.05 9.28
CA LEU A 43 -3.58 -31.05 8.71
C LEU A 43 -3.43 -32.40 9.45
N GLN A 44 -4.53 -32.90 9.96
CA GLN A 44 -4.52 -34.23 10.58
C GLN A 44 -4.21 -35.32 9.55
N PRO A 45 -3.42 -36.35 9.89
CA PRO A 45 -2.93 -37.38 8.93
C PRO A 45 -4.04 -38.15 8.22
N ASP A 46 -5.19 -38.30 8.86
CA ASP A 46 -6.38 -39.04 8.36
C ASP A 46 -7.37 -38.15 7.60
N ARG A 47 -7.18 -36.82 7.57
CA ARG A 47 -8.07 -35.88 6.94
C ARG A 47 -7.57 -35.42 5.57
N TYR A 48 -8.51 -35.00 4.72
CA TYR A 48 -8.22 -34.38 3.43
C TYR A 48 -8.46 -32.87 3.52
N HIS A 49 -7.61 -32.12 2.83
CA HIS A 49 -7.76 -30.67 2.71
C HIS A 49 -8.10 -30.31 1.26
N TYR A 50 -9.17 -29.50 1.07
CA TYR A 50 -9.57 -29.03 -0.25
C TYR A 50 -8.72 -27.82 -0.65
N THR A 51 -7.94 -27.96 -1.72
CA THR A 51 -6.99 -26.96 -2.17
C THR A 51 -7.55 -26.02 -3.23
N GLY A 52 -8.71 -26.34 -3.78
CA GLY A 52 -9.39 -25.51 -4.79
C GLY A 52 -9.44 -26.12 -6.18
N LEU A 53 -9.91 -25.33 -7.14
CA LEU A 53 -10.06 -25.73 -8.55
C LEU A 53 -8.69 -25.71 -9.25
N LEU A 54 -8.43 -26.74 -10.07
CA LEU A 54 -7.32 -26.80 -11.02
C LEU A 54 -7.90 -27.00 -12.41
N SER A 55 -7.72 -26.02 -13.29
CA SER A 55 -8.20 -26.10 -14.68
C SER A 55 -7.03 -26.42 -15.63
N LEU A 56 -7.18 -27.49 -16.40
CA LEU A 56 -6.20 -27.97 -17.36
C LEU A 56 -6.76 -27.96 -18.78
N LYS A 57 -5.94 -27.54 -19.73
CA LYS A 57 -6.20 -27.74 -21.17
C LYS A 57 -5.19 -28.77 -21.71
N SER A 58 -5.71 -29.89 -22.23
CA SER A 58 -4.90 -30.86 -22.98
C SER A 58 -4.49 -30.28 -24.33
N LEU A 59 -3.21 -30.47 -24.69
CA LEU A 59 -2.65 -29.94 -25.94
C LEU A 59 -2.60 -31.02 -27.02
N LYS A 60 -2.82 -30.62 -28.28
CA LYS A 60 -2.66 -31.49 -29.45
C LYS A 60 -1.20 -31.48 -29.91
N SER A 61 -0.75 -32.54 -30.61
CA SER A 61 0.62 -32.67 -31.09
C SER A 61 1.13 -31.48 -31.91
N LYS A 62 0.26 -30.73 -32.58
CA LYS A 62 0.63 -29.51 -33.30
C LYS A 62 0.99 -28.34 -32.38
N GLU A 63 0.42 -28.28 -31.19
CA GLU A 63 0.63 -27.22 -30.21
C GLU A 63 1.89 -27.42 -29.36
N THR A 64 2.42 -28.64 -29.31
CA THR A 64 3.60 -29.01 -28.54
C THR A 64 4.92 -28.99 -29.35
N VAL A 65 4.88 -28.62 -30.63
CA VAL A 65 6.09 -28.55 -31.49
C VAL A 65 7.17 -27.63 -30.91
N SER A 66 6.80 -26.57 -30.19
CA SER A 66 7.73 -25.65 -29.52
C SER A 66 8.45 -26.27 -28.32
N TRP A 67 8.02 -27.42 -27.80
CA TRP A 67 8.60 -28.06 -26.61
C TRP A 67 9.91 -28.76 -26.86
N GLY A 68 10.35 -28.89 -28.13
CA GLY A 68 11.67 -29.32 -28.50
C GLY A 68 12.07 -30.66 -27.88
N GLU A 69 13.06 -30.61 -26.99
CA GLU A 69 13.61 -31.83 -26.35
C GLU A 69 12.62 -32.53 -25.40
N ASP A 70 11.56 -31.91 -24.99
CA ASP A 70 10.54 -32.49 -24.09
C ASP A 70 9.56 -33.43 -24.83
N LEU A 71 9.50 -33.35 -26.17
CA LEU A 71 8.57 -34.14 -27.01
C LEU A 71 8.68 -35.63 -26.82
N TRP A 72 9.91 -36.17 -26.53
CA TRP A 72 10.11 -37.59 -26.30
C TRP A 72 9.21 -38.16 -25.22
N LEU A 73 8.87 -37.34 -24.22
CA LEU A 73 8.02 -37.79 -23.12
C LEU A 73 6.53 -37.82 -23.53
N VAL A 74 6.10 -36.91 -24.40
CA VAL A 74 4.77 -36.91 -25.02
C VAL A 74 4.64 -38.14 -25.93
N GLU A 75 5.67 -38.46 -26.73
CA GLU A 75 5.73 -39.68 -27.55
C GLU A 75 5.68 -40.96 -26.72
N ASN A 76 6.14 -40.93 -25.47
CA ASN A 76 6.03 -42.02 -24.48
C ASN A 76 4.71 -42.05 -23.70
N GLY A 77 3.67 -41.33 -24.17
CA GLY A 77 2.31 -41.42 -23.66
C GLY A 77 1.97 -40.46 -22.52
N TYR A 78 2.87 -39.48 -22.24
CA TYR A 78 2.49 -38.40 -21.32
C TYR A 78 1.55 -37.41 -22.01
N LYS A 79 0.49 -36.97 -21.30
CA LYS A 79 -0.44 -35.98 -21.79
C LYS A 79 0.12 -34.57 -21.57
N PRO A 80 0.40 -33.81 -22.63
CA PRO A 80 0.84 -32.43 -22.49
C PRO A 80 -0.36 -31.54 -22.07
N CYS A 81 -0.22 -30.77 -21.00
CA CYS A 81 -1.28 -29.94 -20.43
C CYS A 81 -0.79 -28.54 -20.16
N HIS A 82 -1.56 -27.54 -20.58
CA HIS A 82 -1.48 -26.19 -20.06
C HIS A 82 -2.26 -26.06 -18.74
N ILE A 83 -1.67 -25.42 -17.75
CA ILE A 83 -2.36 -25.04 -16.52
C ILE A 83 -3.04 -23.70 -16.79
N VAL A 84 -4.39 -23.72 -16.83
CA VAL A 84 -5.20 -22.53 -17.10
C VAL A 84 -5.53 -21.78 -15.81
N ASP A 85 -5.88 -22.50 -14.74
CA ASP A 85 -6.04 -21.96 -13.38
C ASP A 85 -5.41 -22.89 -12.35
N GLY A 86 -4.97 -22.33 -11.23
CA GLY A 86 -4.29 -23.04 -10.15
C GLY A 86 -2.75 -23.03 -10.25
N GLN A 87 -2.16 -22.30 -11.19
CA GLN A 87 -0.72 -22.23 -11.44
C GLN A 87 0.10 -21.89 -10.19
N GLN A 88 -0.32 -20.91 -9.37
CA GLN A 88 0.43 -20.51 -8.18
C GLN A 88 0.53 -21.66 -7.17
N ARG A 89 -0.57 -22.37 -6.96
CA ARG A 89 -0.64 -23.52 -6.04
C ARG A 89 0.25 -24.66 -6.49
N ILE A 90 0.14 -25.08 -7.76
CA ILE A 90 0.98 -26.16 -8.29
C ILE A 90 2.46 -25.77 -8.24
N THR A 91 2.82 -24.54 -8.60
CA THR A 91 4.20 -24.03 -8.48
C THR A 91 4.71 -24.18 -7.04
N THR A 92 3.91 -23.75 -6.06
CA THR A 92 4.26 -23.84 -4.63
C THR A 92 4.47 -25.28 -4.19
N PHE A 93 3.60 -26.21 -4.63
CA PHE A 93 3.72 -27.63 -4.28
C PHE A 93 4.98 -28.26 -4.85
N VAL A 94 5.31 -27.94 -6.10
CA VAL A 94 6.51 -28.46 -6.75
C VAL A 94 7.78 -27.92 -6.10
N ILE A 95 7.78 -26.64 -5.69
CA ILE A 95 8.92 -26.06 -4.95
C ILE A 95 9.09 -26.76 -3.61
N LEU A 96 8.01 -26.90 -2.81
CA LEU A 96 8.07 -27.57 -1.51
C LEU A 96 8.54 -29.03 -1.66
N LEU A 97 8.02 -29.76 -2.65
CA LEU A 97 8.42 -31.13 -2.89
C LEU A 97 9.90 -31.24 -3.26
N ASN A 98 10.40 -30.33 -4.11
CA ASN A 98 11.81 -30.25 -4.47
C ASN A 98 12.69 -29.99 -3.23
N GLU A 99 12.25 -29.08 -2.34
CA GLU A 99 13.01 -28.79 -1.12
C GLU A 99 12.97 -29.93 -0.10
N ILE A 100 11.87 -30.69 -0.01
CA ILE A 100 11.85 -31.94 0.77
C ILE A 100 12.89 -32.94 0.26
N VAL A 101 12.95 -33.15 -1.05
CA VAL A 101 13.94 -34.05 -1.67
C VAL A 101 15.37 -33.55 -1.43
N ASN A 102 15.62 -32.25 -1.62
CA ASN A 102 16.92 -31.63 -1.37
C ASN A 102 17.35 -31.73 0.09
N PHE A 103 16.41 -31.54 1.02
CA PHE A 103 16.65 -31.67 2.45
C PHE A 103 17.07 -33.11 2.83
N VAL A 104 16.34 -34.12 2.35
CA VAL A 104 16.63 -35.53 2.65
C VAL A 104 17.97 -35.97 2.06
N ARG A 105 18.30 -35.48 0.83
CA ARG A 105 19.65 -35.72 0.23
C ARG A 105 20.76 -35.09 1.06
N GLY A 106 20.51 -33.94 1.67
CA GLY A 106 21.49 -33.17 2.45
C GLY A 106 21.76 -33.70 3.86
N LEU A 107 21.00 -34.69 4.35
CA LEU A 107 21.23 -35.29 5.67
C LEU A 107 22.58 -35.99 5.73
N GLU A 108 23.29 -35.86 6.84
CA GLU A 108 24.64 -36.47 7.03
C GLU A 108 24.67 -37.96 6.71
N GLU A 109 23.64 -38.71 7.10
CA GLU A 109 23.50 -40.14 6.86
C GLU A 109 23.31 -40.54 5.38
N ASN A 110 22.99 -39.53 4.52
CA ASN A 110 22.67 -39.75 3.11
C ASN A 110 23.72 -39.20 2.15
N LYS A 111 24.77 -38.54 2.63
CA LYS A 111 25.78 -37.86 1.80
C LYS A 111 26.49 -38.77 0.80
N ASP A 112 26.73 -40.03 1.20
CA ASP A 112 27.42 -41.01 0.36
C ASP A 112 26.47 -41.97 -0.37
N LYS A 113 25.16 -41.77 -0.25
CA LYS A 113 24.14 -42.62 -0.87
C LYS A 113 23.66 -42.04 -2.21
N THR A 114 23.27 -42.93 -3.09
CA THR A 114 22.59 -42.58 -4.34
C THR A 114 21.07 -42.40 -4.09
N ASP A 115 20.37 -41.72 -5.00
CA ASP A 115 18.90 -41.52 -4.92
C ASP A 115 18.12 -42.86 -4.83
N LYS A 116 18.69 -43.96 -5.26
CA LYS A 116 18.12 -45.34 -5.14
C LYS A 116 18.20 -45.89 -3.73
N GLU A 117 19.18 -45.43 -2.96
CA GLU A 117 19.45 -45.91 -1.59
C GLU A 117 18.81 -45.02 -0.51
N ILE A 118 18.44 -43.81 -0.88
CA ILE A 118 17.77 -42.85 0.01
C ILE A 118 16.26 -43.09 -0.08
N THR A 119 15.61 -43.31 1.06
CA THR A 119 14.17 -43.53 1.11
C THR A 119 13.47 -42.44 1.95
N LEU A 120 12.29 -42.06 1.51
CA LEU A 120 11.35 -41.24 2.28
C LEU A 120 10.01 -41.99 2.35
N GLY A 121 9.69 -42.49 3.53
CA GLY A 121 8.58 -43.41 3.69
C GLY A 121 8.84 -44.76 2.98
N TYR A 122 8.00 -45.10 2.02
CA TYR A 122 8.10 -46.36 1.24
C TYR A 122 8.60 -46.15 -0.20
N GLU A 123 8.97 -44.91 -0.57
CA GLU A 123 9.47 -44.57 -1.92
C GLU A 123 10.93 -44.14 -1.84
N THR A 124 11.73 -44.51 -2.86
CA THR A 124 13.08 -44.00 -3.01
C THR A 124 13.05 -42.56 -3.53
N VAL A 125 14.11 -41.80 -3.27
CA VAL A 125 14.24 -40.42 -3.83
C VAL A 125 14.22 -40.47 -5.36
N GLU A 126 14.81 -41.50 -6.01
CA GLU A 126 14.73 -41.65 -7.46
C GLU A 126 13.27 -41.78 -7.94
N GLU A 127 12.45 -42.57 -7.24
CA GLU A 127 11.03 -42.74 -7.57
C GLU A 127 10.27 -41.44 -7.40
N ILE A 128 10.47 -40.73 -6.29
CA ILE A 128 9.81 -39.43 -6.00
C ILE A 128 10.18 -38.42 -7.09
N VAL A 129 11.47 -38.27 -7.42
CA VAL A 129 11.94 -37.36 -8.45
C VAL A 129 11.33 -37.71 -9.81
N SER A 130 11.33 -39.00 -10.17
CA SER A 130 10.80 -39.44 -11.43
C SER A 130 9.27 -39.30 -11.57
N LYS A 131 8.56 -39.32 -10.45
CA LYS A 131 7.09 -39.20 -10.38
C LYS A 131 6.58 -37.78 -10.42
N TYR A 132 7.34 -36.82 -9.84
CA TYR A 132 6.84 -35.45 -9.60
C TYR A 132 7.72 -34.34 -10.17
N ILE A 133 9.05 -34.58 -10.32
CA ILE A 133 9.99 -33.49 -10.66
C ILE A 133 10.46 -33.60 -12.09
N CYS A 134 11.21 -34.64 -12.43
CA CYS A 134 11.77 -34.78 -13.77
C CYS A 134 11.98 -36.25 -14.22
N ARG A 135 12.02 -36.41 -15.53
CA ARG A 135 12.42 -37.66 -16.20
C ARG A 135 13.67 -37.49 -17.04
N LYS A 136 14.55 -38.46 -17.02
CA LYS A 136 15.74 -38.49 -17.86
C LYS A 136 15.53 -39.41 -19.06
N ARG A 137 15.87 -38.91 -20.26
CA ARG A 137 15.67 -39.67 -21.51
C ARG A 137 16.65 -40.85 -21.61
N PRO A 138 16.15 -42.08 -21.74
CA PRO A 138 17.01 -43.25 -22.00
C PRO A 138 17.72 -43.16 -23.36
N PRO A 139 18.88 -43.84 -23.56
CA PRO A 139 19.59 -44.65 -22.57
C PRO A 139 20.60 -43.88 -21.71
N ASN A 140 21.03 -42.69 -22.13
CA ASN A 140 22.18 -41.95 -21.57
C ASN A 140 21.81 -40.92 -20.49
N GLY A 141 20.55 -40.60 -20.33
CA GLY A 141 20.09 -39.63 -19.33
C GLY A 141 20.55 -38.18 -19.57
N VAL A 142 21.01 -37.86 -20.80
CA VAL A 142 21.55 -36.51 -21.15
C VAL A 142 20.46 -35.45 -21.16
N VAL A 143 19.25 -35.80 -21.63
CA VAL A 143 18.09 -34.88 -21.68
C VAL A 143 17.25 -35.10 -20.44
N THR A 144 17.06 -34.01 -19.67
CA THR A 144 16.20 -33.98 -18.50
C THR A 144 14.92 -33.17 -18.83
N THR A 145 13.77 -33.83 -18.74
CA THR A 145 12.47 -33.19 -18.91
C THR A 145 11.79 -33.05 -17.56
N TYR A 146 11.52 -31.78 -17.13
CA TYR A 146 10.77 -31.49 -15.92
C TYR A 146 9.28 -31.67 -16.16
N LEU A 147 8.61 -32.39 -15.26
CA LEU A 147 7.18 -32.71 -15.37
C LEU A 147 6.30 -31.45 -15.19
N PHE A 148 6.82 -30.41 -14.53
CA PHE A 148 6.22 -29.12 -14.35
C PHE A 148 7.19 -28.00 -14.73
N GLY A 149 6.71 -26.97 -15.40
CA GLY A 149 7.51 -25.80 -15.76
C GLY A 149 6.70 -24.72 -16.42
N TYR A 150 7.39 -23.68 -16.81
CA TYR A 150 6.84 -22.59 -17.64
C TYR A 150 7.17 -22.87 -19.12
N GLU A 151 6.40 -22.30 -20.04
CA GLU A 151 6.78 -22.26 -21.46
C GLU A 151 8.14 -21.58 -21.65
N VAL A 152 8.90 -22.00 -22.65
CA VAL A 152 10.31 -21.65 -22.88
C VAL A 152 10.53 -20.13 -22.93
N ASP A 153 9.58 -19.43 -23.49
CA ASP A 153 9.65 -17.97 -23.63
C ASP A 153 9.29 -17.18 -22.36
N ASN A 154 8.85 -17.82 -21.30
CA ASN A 154 8.57 -17.16 -20.02
C ASN A 154 9.87 -16.99 -19.22
N PRO A 155 10.21 -15.75 -18.73
CA PRO A 155 11.42 -15.53 -17.92
C PRO A 155 11.54 -16.44 -16.69
N SER A 156 10.41 -16.92 -16.17
CA SER A 156 10.37 -17.85 -15.04
C SER A 156 10.82 -19.27 -15.42
N ALA A 157 10.83 -19.64 -16.72
CA ALA A 157 11.22 -20.98 -17.16
C ALA A 157 12.69 -21.28 -16.85
N GLU A 158 13.60 -20.42 -17.26
CA GLU A 158 15.02 -20.55 -16.96
C GLU A 158 15.29 -20.49 -15.45
N TYR A 159 14.61 -19.60 -14.76
CA TYR A 159 14.80 -19.46 -13.31
C TYR A 159 14.36 -20.72 -12.57
N MET A 160 13.20 -21.29 -12.94
CA MET A 160 12.71 -22.54 -12.35
C MET A 160 13.69 -23.67 -12.57
N LYS A 161 14.20 -23.81 -13.81
CA LYS A 161 15.14 -24.85 -14.20
C LYS A 161 16.50 -24.74 -13.49
N TYR A 162 17.13 -23.56 -13.53
CA TYR A 162 18.50 -23.38 -13.10
C TYR A 162 18.66 -22.91 -11.64
N LYS A 163 17.65 -22.31 -11.03
CA LYS A 163 17.73 -21.76 -9.67
C LYS A 163 16.83 -22.46 -8.66
N VAL A 164 15.69 -23.00 -9.10
CA VAL A 164 14.83 -23.80 -8.22
C VAL A 164 15.21 -25.26 -8.26
N PHE A 165 15.27 -25.87 -9.44
CA PHE A 165 15.69 -27.26 -9.61
C PHE A 165 17.21 -27.46 -9.62
N GLU A 166 18.00 -26.39 -9.63
CA GLU A 166 19.47 -26.40 -9.52
C GLU A 166 20.15 -27.15 -10.65
N GLU A 167 19.55 -27.17 -11.86
CA GLU A 167 20.25 -27.75 -13.03
C GLU A 167 21.50 -26.91 -13.32
N PRO A 168 22.67 -27.58 -13.57
CA PRO A 168 23.92 -26.87 -13.84
C PRO A 168 23.82 -25.92 -15.04
N TYR A 169 24.16 -24.66 -14.84
CA TYR A 169 24.14 -23.62 -15.86
C TYR A 169 25.22 -22.56 -15.62
N SER A 170 25.97 -22.22 -16.64
CA SER A 170 27.09 -21.26 -16.56
C SER A 170 26.68 -19.82 -16.95
N GLY A 171 25.44 -19.60 -17.44
CA GLY A 171 24.95 -18.31 -17.87
C GLY A 171 24.30 -17.48 -16.76
N ALA A 172 24.06 -16.20 -17.03
CA ALA A 172 23.25 -15.33 -16.19
C ALA A 172 21.77 -15.60 -16.44
N VAL A 173 21.01 -15.77 -15.37
CA VAL A 173 19.55 -15.92 -15.43
C VAL A 173 18.90 -14.57 -15.09
N ASN A 174 17.96 -14.13 -15.92
CA ASN A 174 17.24 -12.87 -15.70
C ASN A 174 16.44 -12.92 -14.40
N GLU A 175 16.67 -11.93 -13.54
CA GLU A 175 15.90 -11.75 -12.32
C GLU A 175 14.81 -10.68 -12.50
N THR A 176 13.59 -11.06 -12.21
CA THR A 176 12.41 -10.21 -12.16
C THR A 176 11.77 -10.27 -10.77
N TYR A 177 10.76 -9.45 -10.52
CA TYR A 177 9.96 -9.57 -9.30
C TYR A 177 9.41 -11.00 -9.10
N TYR A 178 8.90 -11.62 -10.14
CA TYR A 178 8.34 -12.97 -10.08
C TYR A 178 9.40 -14.05 -9.79
N THR A 179 10.59 -13.93 -10.35
CA THR A 179 11.67 -14.88 -10.07
C THR A 179 12.24 -14.70 -8.67
N LYS A 180 12.21 -13.49 -8.11
CA LYS A 180 12.51 -13.27 -6.68
C LYS A 180 11.53 -13.98 -5.76
N ASN A 181 10.25 -13.98 -6.10
CA ASN A 181 9.25 -14.72 -5.33
C ASN A 181 9.48 -16.21 -5.38
N LEU A 182 9.91 -16.77 -6.52
CA LEU A 182 10.34 -18.18 -6.61
C LEU A 182 11.52 -18.48 -5.66
N LYS A 183 12.54 -17.63 -5.64
CA LYS A 183 13.68 -17.74 -4.72
C LYS A 183 13.23 -17.65 -3.26
N PHE A 184 12.35 -16.71 -2.96
CA PHE A 184 11.84 -16.54 -1.60
C PHE A 184 11.07 -17.78 -1.14
N ALA A 185 10.17 -18.34 -1.98
CA ALA A 185 9.43 -19.55 -1.68
C ALA A 185 10.36 -20.75 -1.45
N LYS A 186 11.39 -20.92 -2.28
CA LYS A 186 12.40 -21.97 -2.10
C LYS A 186 13.08 -21.85 -0.75
N ASN A 187 13.61 -20.67 -0.42
CA ASN A 187 14.33 -20.45 0.84
C ASN A 187 13.40 -20.63 2.05
N PHE A 188 12.16 -20.14 1.95
CA PHE A 188 11.13 -20.28 2.98
C PHE A 188 10.89 -21.75 3.30
N PHE A 189 10.66 -22.59 2.30
CA PHE A 189 10.42 -24.02 2.54
C PHE A 189 11.65 -24.74 3.03
N ALA A 190 12.83 -24.46 2.49
CA ALA A 190 14.09 -25.06 2.97
C ALA A 190 14.32 -24.78 4.46
N GLU A 191 14.06 -23.54 4.91
CA GLU A 191 14.19 -23.15 6.32
C GLU A 191 13.15 -23.84 7.21
N ASN A 192 11.89 -23.85 6.79
CA ASN A 192 10.81 -24.42 7.60
C ASN A 192 10.88 -25.96 7.68
N ILE A 193 11.31 -26.65 6.61
CA ILE A 193 11.57 -28.11 6.67
C ILE A 193 12.69 -28.42 7.69
N ARG A 194 13.76 -27.61 7.68
CA ARG A 194 14.85 -27.79 8.65
C ARG A 194 14.36 -27.57 10.08
N LYS A 195 13.60 -26.50 10.34
CA LYS A 195 12.99 -26.25 11.66
C LYS A 195 12.11 -27.40 12.10
N LEU A 196 11.20 -27.87 11.24
CA LEU A 196 10.33 -29.02 11.53
C LEU A 196 11.14 -30.27 11.93
N TYR A 197 12.23 -30.54 11.22
CA TYR A 197 13.12 -31.66 11.51
C TYR A 197 13.83 -31.50 12.85
N GLU A 198 14.40 -30.33 13.14
CA GLU A 198 15.14 -30.03 14.36
C GLU A 198 14.19 -30.01 15.59
N GLU A 199 13.02 -29.43 15.51
CA GLU A 199 12.01 -29.37 16.57
C GLU A 199 11.42 -30.73 16.90
N SER A 200 11.32 -31.64 15.93
CA SER A 200 10.84 -33.01 16.14
C SER A 200 11.92 -33.95 16.71
N GLY A 201 13.15 -33.53 16.85
CA GLY A 201 14.23 -34.24 17.46
C GLY A 201 14.44 -35.65 16.87
N ALA A 202 14.27 -36.72 17.68
CA ALA A 202 14.45 -38.11 17.23
C ALA A 202 13.45 -38.52 16.14
N ASP A 203 12.28 -37.90 16.08
CA ASP A 203 11.23 -38.21 15.10
C ASP A 203 11.30 -37.28 13.86
N GLY A 204 12.34 -36.46 13.72
CA GLY A 204 12.48 -35.45 12.66
C GLY A 204 12.29 -36.01 11.24
N LEU A 205 12.86 -37.19 10.94
CA LEU A 205 12.69 -37.79 9.62
C LEU A 205 11.23 -38.28 9.40
N GLU A 206 10.54 -38.75 10.44
CA GLU A 206 9.14 -39.18 10.33
C GLU A 206 8.22 -37.94 10.20
N ALA A 207 8.58 -36.83 10.81
CA ALA A 207 7.87 -35.56 10.62
C ALA A 207 7.94 -35.07 9.14
N VAL A 208 9.14 -35.12 8.53
CA VAL A 208 9.34 -34.81 7.11
C VAL A 208 8.61 -35.83 6.21
N ASN A 209 8.63 -37.11 6.55
CA ASN A 209 7.86 -38.13 5.84
C ASN A 209 6.34 -37.89 5.92
N THR A 210 5.86 -37.49 7.07
CA THR A 210 4.44 -37.12 7.26
C THR A 210 4.08 -35.90 6.45
N LEU A 211 4.93 -34.88 6.39
CA LEU A 211 4.77 -33.69 5.56
C LEU A 211 4.68 -34.09 4.06
N TYR A 212 5.58 -34.96 3.59
CA TYR A 212 5.56 -35.50 2.22
C TYR A 212 4.25 -36.23 1.89
N LYS A 213 3.76 -37.09 2.81
CA LYS A 213 2.49 -37.81 2.64
C LYS A 213 1.28 -36.87 2.62
N LYS A 214 1.24 -35.87 3.51
CA LYS A 214 0.19 -34.84 3.50
C LYS A 214 0.18 -34.10 2.18
N LEU A 215 1.33 -33.61 1.71
CA LEU A 215 1.48 -32.85 0.45
C LEU A 215 0.98 -33.67 -0.77
N THR A 216 1.39 -34.93 -0.86
CA THR A 216 1.15 -35.75 -2.07
C THR A 216 -0.18 -36.46 -2.09
N GLN A 217 -0.76 -36.78 -0.91
CA GLN A 217 -1.88 -37.69 -0.79
C GLN A 217 -3.12 -37.08 -0.13
N ARG A 218 -2.97 -35.98 0.67
CA ARG A 218 -4.05 -35.40 1.48
C ARG A 218 -4.58 -34.06 0.95
N LEU A 219 -3.79 -33.36 0.15
CA LEU A 219 -4.24 -32.16 -0.52
C LEU A 219 -5.02 -32.52 -1.78
N MET A 220 -6.30 -32.14 -1.83
CA MET A 220 -7.23 -32.54 -2.88
C MET A 220 -7.57 -31.36 -3.80
N PHE A 221 -7.40 -31.56 -5.09
CA PHE A 221 -7.80 -30.62 -6.13
C PHE A 221 -9.13 -31.06 -6.77
N ASN A 222 -9.97 -30.07 -7.05
CA ASN A 222 -11.08 -30.27 -7.97
C ASN A 222 -10.55 -30.07 -9.40
N LEU A 223 -10.32 -31.19 -10.10
CA LEU A 223 -9.78 -31.17 -11.47
C LEU A 223 -10.89 -30.86 -12.47
N HIS A 224 -10.66 -29.85 -13.29
CA HIS A 224 -11.48 -29.50 -14.44
C HIS A 224 -10.64 -29.61 -15.72
N GLU A 225 -10.86 -30.61 -16.52
CA GLU A 225 -10.27 -30.74 -17.85
C GLU A 225 -11.18 -30.00 -18.84
N ILE A 226 -10.61 -29.07 -19.60
CA ILE A 226 -11.32 -28.24 -20.58
C ILE A 226 -11.24 -28.97 -21.90
N ASP A 227 -12.40 -29.41 -22.42
CA ASP A 227 -12.55 -30.06 -23.72
C ASP A 227 -12.39 -29.04 -24.86
N ASP A 228 -11.91 -29.50 -26.03
CA ASP A 228 -11.71 -28.68 -27.23
C ASP A 228 -12.98 -28.00 -27.77
N ASP A 229 -14.15 -28.56 -27.50
CA ASP A 229 -15.46 -28.01 -27.93
C ASP A 229 -15.99 -26.91 -27.01
N TYR A 230 -15.41 -26.72 -25.84
CA TYR A 230 -15.76 -25.63 -24.95
C TYR A 230 -14.77 -24.47 -25.13
N ASP A 231 -15.33 -23.28 -25.35
CA ASP A 231 -14.55 -22.07 -25.37
C ASP A 231 -13.88 -21.88 -24.00
N VAL A 232 -12.60 -22.20 -23.94
CA VAL A 232 -11.73 -22.09 -22.76
C VAL A 232 -11.90 -20.74 -22.09
N PHE A 233 -12.18 -19.70 -22.86
CA PHE A 233 -12.25 -18.32 -22.40
C PHE A 233 -13.59 -17.98 -21.76
N VAL A 234 -14.70 -18.53 -22.26
CA VAL A 234 -16.04 -18.41 -21.61
C VAL A 234 -16.05 -19.18 -20.29
N ALA A 235 -15.46 -20.37 -20.28
CA ALA A 235 -15.30 -21.16 -19.06
C ALA A 235 -14.46 -20.40 -18.04
N PHE A 236 -13.43 -19.69 -18.47
CA PHE A 236 -12.54 -18.89 -17.63
C PHE A 236 -13.24 -17.67 -17.00
N GLU A 237 -14.02 -16.92 -17.78
CA GLU A 237 -14.81 -15.78 -17.26
C GLU A 237 -15.86 -16.22 -16.24
N THR A 238 -16.49 -17.39 -16.42
CA THR A 238 -17.56 -17.88 -15.56
C THR A 238 -17.06 -18.61 -14.31
N MET A 239 -15.91 -19.29 -14.39
CA MET A 239 -15.36 -20.09 -13.28
C MET A 239 -14.59 -19.26 -12.24
N ASN A 240 -14.04 -18.11 -12.62
CA ASN A 240 -13.18 -17.29 -11.76
C ASN A 240 -13.92 -16.55 -10.63
N ASN A 241 -15.24 -16.70 -10.50
CA ASN A 241 -16.02 -16.15 -9.40
C ASN A 241 -15.82 -16.88 -8.05
N ARG A 242 -15.04 -17.98 -8.02
CA ARG A 242 -14.85 -18.82 -6.81
C ARG A 242 -13.42 -18.87 -6.28
N GLY A 243 -12.47 -18.07 -6.83
CA GLY A 243 -11.06 -18.01 -6.43
C GLY A 243 -10.53 -16.58 -6.31
N LYS A 244 -9.20 -16.40 -6.31
CA LYS A 244 -8.58 -15.06 -6.42
C LYS A 244 -9.01 -14.45 -7.76
N LYS A 245 -9.75 -13.34 -7.72
CA LYS A 245 -10.23 -12.64 -8.91
C LYS A 245 -9.08 -12.36 -9.89
N LEU A 246 -9.34 -12.58 -11.19
CA LEU A 246 -8.44 -12.14 -12.25
C LEU A 246 -8.18 -10.63 -12.14
N THR A 247 -7.00 -10.21 -12.50
CA THR A 247 -6.76 -8.79 -12.72
C THR A 247 -7.54 -8.32 -13.95
N ASN A 248 -7.86 -7.03 -14.03
CA ASN A 248 -8.54 -6.50 -15.20
C ASN A 248 -7.74 -6.70 -16.50
N LEU A 249 -6.41 -6.73 -16.40
CA LEU A 249 -5.52 -6.99 -17.51
C LEU A 249 -5.65 -8.45 -18.00
N GLU A 250 -5.74 -9.42 -17.10
CA GLU A 250 -5.99 -10.84 -17.43
C GLU A 250 -7.39 -11.04 -18.06
N LEU A 251 -8.40 -10.37 -17.47
CA LEU A 251 -9.78 -10.43 -17.98
C LEU A 251 -9.86 -9.90 -19.42
N LEU A 252 -9.24 -8.75 -19.70
CA LEU A 252 -9.23 -8.17 -21.04
C LEU A 252 -8.50 -9.08 -22.04
N LYS A 253 -7.37 -9.70 -21.64
CA LYS A 253 -6.65 -10.64 -22.49
C LYS A 253 -7.55 -11.78 -22.95
N ASN A 254 -8.17 -12.44 -21.97
CA ASN A 254 -9.03 -13.58 -22.26
C ASN A 254 -10.19 -13.19 -23.21
N ARG A 255 -10.78 -12.00 -23.01
CA ARG A 255 -11.78 -11.45 -23.90
C ARG A 255 -11.26 -11.25 -25.31
N LEU A 256 -10.08 -10.65 -25.50
CA LEU A 256 -9.52 -10.41 -26.83
C LEU A 256 -9.19 -11.72 -27.57
N ILE A 257 -8.64 -12.73 -26.86
CA ILE A 257 -8.39 -14.04 -27.44
C ILE A 257 -9.70 -14.74 -27.85
N TYR A 258 -10.71 -14.70 -26.99
CA TYR A 258 -12.05 -15.22 -27.31
C TYR A 258 -12.61 -14.59 -28.60
N LEU A 259 -12.51 -13.28 -28.73
CA LEU A 259 -13.02 -12.58 -29.91
C LEU A 259 -12.37 -13.06 -31.21
N THR A 260 -11.08 -13.48 -31.18
CA THR A 260 -10.42 -14.01 -32.38
C THR A 260 -11.08 -15.30 -32.90
N THR A 261 -11.80 -16.04 -32.05
CA THR A 261 -12.47 -17.29 -32.43
C THR A 261 -13.82 -17.08 -33.12
N LEU A 262 -14.40 -15.88 -33.00
CA LEU A 262 -15.74 -15.57 -33.45
C LEU A 262 -15.83 -15.06 -34.90
N TYR A 263 -14.69 -14.70 -35.52
CA TYR A 263 -14.66 -14.25 -36.91
C TYR A 263 -14.87 -15.43 -37.85
N GLU A 264 -15.64 -15.24 -38.92
CA GLU A 264 -15.87 -16.21 -39.99
C GLU A 264 -14.57 -16.50 -40.73
N ASP A 265 -14.31 -17.76 -41.11
CA ASP A 265 -13.07 -18.20 -41.75
C ASP A 265 -12.88 -17.58 -43.15
N GLU A 266 -13.96 -17.23 -43.83
CA GLU A 266 -13.93 -16.53 -45.11
C GLU A 266 -13.42 -15.09 -45.00
N VAL A 267 -13.58 -14.44 -43.84
CA VAL A 267 -13.17 -13.06 -43.61
C VAL A 267 -11.80 -13.01 -42.88
N PHE A 268 -11.52 -13.99 -42.04
CA PHE A 268 -10.30 -14.02 -41.21
C PHE A 268 -9.93 -15.49 -40.96
N ASP A 269 -8.99 -16.02 -41.76
CA ASP A 269 -8.65 -17.42 -41.77
C ASP A 269 -7.94 -17.89 -40.48
N GLU A 270 -7.86 -19.18 -40.25
CA GLU A 270 -7.28 -19.74 -39.02
C GLU A 270 -5.78 -19.39 -38.86
N LYS A 271 -5.05 -19.16 -39.94
CA LYS A 271 -3.65 -18.70 -39.91
C LYS A 271 -3.59 -17.27 -39.36
N ASP A 272 -4.44 -16.37 -39.80
CA ASP A 272 -4.53 -15.01 -39.34
C ASP A 272 -5.05 -14.91 -37.90
N LYS A 273 -6.06 -15.74 -37.53
CA LYS A 273 -6.52 -15.91 -36.15
C LYS A 273 -5.38 -16.33 -35.23
N SER A 274 -4.61 -17.33 -35.63
CA SER A 274 -3.44 -17.80 -34.89
C SER A 274 -2.35 -16.73 -34.76
N ALA A 275 -2.09 -15.98 -35.84
CA ALA A 275 -1.15 -14.88 -35.83
C ALA A 275 -1.57 -13.73 -34.90
N LEU A 276 -2.86 -13.41 -34.84
CA LEU A 276 -3.41 -12.39 -33.94
C LEU A 276 -3.33 -12.86 -32.48
N ARG A 277 -3.69 -14.14 -32.19
CA ARG A 277 -3.54 -14.72 -30.84
C ARG A 277 -2.08 -14.67 -30.37
N LYS A 278 -1.14 -15.01 -31.23
CA LYS A 278 0.29 -14.89 -30.93
C LYS A 278 0.66 -13.45 -30.60
N LYS A 279 0.20 -12.46 -31.37
CA LYS A 279 0.46 -11.05 -31.08
C LYS A 279 -0.11 -10.59 -29.74
N ILE A 280 -1.30 -11.05 -29.38
CA ILE A 280 -1.91 -10.78 -28.06
C ILE A 280 -1.02 -11.36 -26.97
N ASN A 281 -0.58 -12.62 -27.10
CA ASN A 281 0.30 -13.27 -26.14
C ASN A 281 1.64 -12.54 -25.99
N ASP A 282 2.30 -12.22 -27.11
CA ASP A 282 3.57 -11.48 -27.13
C ASP A 282 3.45 -10.10 -26.46
N ALA A 283 2.30 -9.42 -26.63
CA ALA A 283 2.06 -8.14 -26.00
C ALA A 283 1.91 -8.26 -24.47
N TRP A 284 1.13 -9.26 -24.00
CA TRP A 284 0.98 -9.49 -22.56
C TRP A 284 2.27 -9.95 -21.89
N LYS A 285 3.07 -10.77 -22.57
CA LYS A 285 4.42 -11.13 -22.13
C LYS A 285 5.27 -9.88 -21.89
N GLU A 286 5.31 -8.97 -22.86
CA GLU A 286 6.06 -7.72 -22.73
C GLU A 286 5.51 -6.82 -21.62
N VAL A 287 4.19 -6.68 -21.52
CA VAL A 287 3.53 -5.91 -20.46
C VAL A 287 3.91 -6.44 -19.08
N TYR A 288 3.77 -7.76 -18.83
CA TYR A 288 4.15 -8.35 -17.55
C TYR A 288 5.65 -8.25 -17.27
N TYR A 289 6.48 -8.37 -18.29
CA TYR A 289 7.91 -8.15 -18.14
C TYR A 289 8.21 -6.72 -17.65
N GLN A 290 7.64 -5.71 -18.30
CA GLN A 290 7.85 -4.32 -17.91
C GLN A 290 7.27 -4.01 -16.52
N LEU A 291 6.07 -4.48 -16.21
CA LEU A 291 5.46 -4.26 -14.89
C LEU A 291 6.21 -4.96 -13.75
N GLY A 292 6.79 -6.12 -14.02
CA GLY A 292 7.59 -6.90 -13.06
C GLY A 292 9.10 -6.66 -13.13
N ARG A 293 9.59 -5.75 -13.96
CA ARG A 293 11.02 -5.56 -14.23
C ARG A 293 11.79 -5.06 -13.01
N ASN A 294 11.22 -4.18 -12.21
CA ASN A 294 11.85 -3.77 -10.96
C ASN A 294 11.72 -4.87 -9.90
N LYS A 295 12.88 -5.30 -9.38
CA LYS A 295 13.00 -6.44 -8.45
C LYS A 295 12.39 -6.22 -7.07
N SER A 296 12.14 -4.96 -6.69
CA SER A 296 11.71 -4.61 -5.33
C SER A 296 10.23 -4.22 -5.28
N VAL A 297 9.72 -3.57 -6.34
CA VAL A 297 8.37 -3.04 -6.39
C VAL A 297 7.76 -3.33 -7.76
N PRO A 298 6.81 -4.26 -7.88
CA PRO A 298 6.07 -4.46 -9.11
C PRO A 298 5.14 -3.27 -9.35
N LEU A 299 4.91 -2.94 -10.61
CA LEU A 299 3.91 -1.95 -10.99
C LEU A 299 2.52 -2.60 -11.05
N SER A 300 1.50 -1.82 -10.73
CA SER A 300 0.12 -2.27 -10.72
C SER A 300 -0.41 -2.49 -12.15
N ASP A 301 -0.96 -3.66 -12.41
CA ASP A 301 -1.62 -4.03 -13.66
C ASP A 301 -2.80 -3.10 -13.97
N ASP A 302 -3.62 -2.80 -12.95
CA ASP A 302 -4.83 -1.99 -13.08
C ASP A 302 -4.49 -0.52 -13.32
N ASP A 303 -3.48 0.02 -12.64
CA ASP A 303 -3.04 1.41 -12.87
C ASP A 303 -2.49 1.60 -14.28
N PHE A 304 -1.72 0.62 -14.78
CA PHE A 304 -1.22 0.64 -16.15
C PHE A 304 -2.35 0.56 -17.17
N LEU A 305 -3.27 -0.40 -17.01
CA LEU A 305 -4.39 -0.57 -17.94
C LEU A 305 -5.31 0.66 -17.97
N ARG A 306 -5.57 1.25 -16.80
CA ARG A 306 -6.34 2.51 -16.68
C ARG A 306 -5.62 3.66 -17.37
N ALA A 307 -4.31 3.79 -17.17
CA ALA A 307 -3.51 4.82 -17.83
C ALA A 307 -3.51 4.65 -19.34
N HIS A 308 -3.33 3.41 -19.83
CA HIS A 308 -3.40 3.11 -21.26
C HIS A 308 -4.79 3.41 -21.83
N TRP A 309 -5.87 3.11 -21.12
CA TRP A 309 -7.23 3.48 -21.54
C TRP A 309 -7.38 5.00 -21.68
N ILE A 310 -6.83 5.80 -20.76
CA ILE A 310 -6.81 7.28 -20.85
C ILE A 310 -6.05 7.74 -22.09
N ILE A 311 -4.92 7.11 -22.41
CA ILE A 311 -4.05 7.46 -23.55
C ILE A 311 -4.72 7.07 -24.88
N TYR A 312 -5.26 5.86 -24.96
CA TYR A 312 -5.75 5.30 -26.23
C TYR A 312 -7.15 5.76 -26.60
N PHE A 313 -8.05 5.95 -25.62
CA PHE A 313 -9.44 6.35 -25.85
C PHE A 313 -9.71 7.78 -25.39
N ARG A 314 -10.75 8.40 -26.00
CA ARG A 314 -11.16 9.76 -25.61
C ARG A 314 -11.79 9.73 -24.21
N TYR A 315 -11.11 10.34 -23.25
CA TYR A 315 -11.59 10.45 -21.89
C TYR A 315 -12.86 11.30 -21.79
N SER A 316 -13.87 10.79 -21.09
CA SER A 316 -15.08 11.52 -20.75
C SER A 316 -15.47 11.27 -19.30
N ARG A 317 -15.62 12.32 -18.51
CA ARG A 317 -16.04 12.26 -17.12
C ARG A 317 -17.41 11.60 -16.91
N LYS A 318 -18.32 11.70 -17.90
CA LYS A 318 -19.66 11.07 -17.88
C LYS A 318 -19.61 9.55 -17.92
N ARG A 319 -18.50 8.96 -18.39
CA ARG A 319 -18.31 7.50 -18.47
C ARG A 319 -17.75 6.91 -17.17
N GLY A 320 -17.42 7.75 -16.20
CA GLY A 320 -16.86 7.37 -14.91
C GLY A 320 -15.48 6.75 -14.99
N ASP A 321 -14.97 6.28 -13.85
CA ASP A 321 -13.69 5.58 -13.76
C ASP A 321 -13.81 4.08 -14.07
N ASP A 322 -14.95 3.62 -14.61
CA ASP A 322 -15.20 2.21 -14.94
C ASP A 322 -14.61 1.87 -16.31
N TYR A 323 -13.29 2.04 -16.41
CA TYR A 323 -12.52 1.79 -17.63
C TYR A 323 -12.64 0.33 -18.08
N ILE A 324 -12.78 -0.62 -17.16
CA ILE A 324 -12.87 -2.03 -17.53
C ILE A 324 -14.21 -2.35 -18.19
N LYS A 325 -15.33 -1.81 -17.68
CA LYS A 325 -16.63 -1.97 -18.36
C LYS A 325 -16.62 -1.36 -19.75
N PHE A 326 -15.96 -0.19 -19.91
CA PHE A 326 -15.78 0.41 -21.21
C PHE A 326 -15.01 -0.51 -22.16
N LEU A 327 -13.85 -1.06 -21.73
CA LEU A 327 -13.01 -1.94 -22.55
C LEU A 327 -13.75 -3.22 -22.92
N LEU A 328 -14.45 -3.87 -22.00
CA LEU A 328 -15.24 -5.08 -22.26
C LEU A 328 -16.45 -4.81 -23.15
N SER A 329 -17.03 -3.62 -23.12
CA SER A 329 -18.10 -3.22 -24.04
C SER A 329 -17.57 -2.90 -25.43
N LYS A 330 -16.42 -2.22 -25.56
CA LYS A 330 -15.77 -1.92 -26.85
C LYS A 330 -15.33 -3.22 -27.53
N PHE A 331 -14.66 -4.09 -26.77
CA PHE A 331 -14.22 -5.40 -27.23
C PHE A 331 -15.26 -6.47 -26.84
N SER A 332 -16.37 -6.49 -27.54
CA SER A 332 -17.47 -7.42 -27.28
C SER A 332 -17.82 -8.24 -28.51
N SER A 333 -18.38 -9.45 -28.31
CA SER A 333 -18.90 -10.29 -29.38
C SER A 333 -19.95 -9.57 -30.22
N LYS A 334 -20.78 -8.73 -29.60
CA LYS A 334 -21.77 -7.90 -30.30
C LYS A 334 -21.13 -7.06 -31.42
N GLY A 335 -19.91 -6.49 -31.16
CA GLY A 335 -19.18 -5.71 -32.16
C GLY A 335 -18.75 -6.54 -33.39
N ILE A 336 -18.58 -7.86 -33.25
CA ILE A 336 -18.26 -8.77 -34.38
C ILE A 336 -19.52 -9.14 -35.18
N PHE A 337 -20.63 -9.45 -34.48
CA PHE A 337 -21.88 -9.84 -35.13
C PHE A 337 -22.66 -8.67 -35.72
N GLU A 338 -22.52 -7.46 -35.22
CA GLU A 338 -23.05 -6.25 -35.85
C GLU A 338 -22.20 -5.88 -37.09
N LYS A 339 -22.83 -5.98 -38.28
CA LYS A 339 -22.17 -5.63 -39.55
C LYS A 339 -22.58 -4.24 -39.99
N THR A 340 -21.66 -3.52 -40.65
CA THR A 340 -21.85 -2.20 -41.23
C THR A 340 -21.47 -2.25 -42.70
N PRO A 341 -22.25 -1.65 -43.61
CA PRO A 341 -21.89 -1.60 -45.04
C PRO A 341 -20.70 -0.65 -45.24
N VAL A 342 -19.71 -1.10 -45.94
CA VAL A 342 -18.56 -0.30 -46.39
C VAL A 342 -18.56 -0.34 -47.92
N PHE A 343 -18.62 0.85 -48.54
CA PHE A 343 -18.53 0.96 -49.98
C PHE A 343 -17.05 0.90 -50.40
N VAL A 344 -16.69 -0.08 -51.23
CA VAL A 344 -15.34 -0.19 -51.77
C VAL A 344 -15.27 0.65 -53.04
N GLU A 345 -14.46 1.72 -53.04
CA GLU A 345 -14.09 2.36 -54.27
C GLU A 345 -13.26 1.37 -55.09
N ALA A 346 -13.68 1.06 -56.31
CA ALA A 346 -12.93 0.23 -57.24
C ALA A 346 -11.59 0.95 -57.55
N GLU A 347 -10.45 0.36 -57.11
CA GLU A 347 -9.16 0.79 -57.63
C GLU A 347 -9.10 0.49 -59.12
N THR A 348 -9.39 1.52 -59.93
CA THR A 348 -9.08 1.49 -61.36
C THR A 348 -7.56 1.55 -61.47
N GLU A 349 -6.90 0.45 -61.79
CA GLU A 349 -5.53 0.43 -62.28
C GLU A 349 -5.50 1.24 -63.59
N ALA A 350 -5.12 2.52 -63.51
CA ALA A 350 -4.80 3.34 -64.68
C ALA A 350 -3.46 2.83 -65.25
N ALA A 351 -3.56 1.90 -66.18
CA ALA A 351 -2.46 1.64 -67.10
C ALA A 351 -2.25 2.88 -67.97
N ILE A 352 -1.16 3.55 -67.78
CA ILE A 352 -0.68 4.64 -68.64
C ILE A 352 -0.20 3.95 -69.94
N SER A 353 -1.00 4.09 -71.03
CA SER A 353 -0.50 3.92 -72.38
C SER A 353 -0.83 5.20 -73.09
N ASP A 354 0.22 5.97 -73.38
CA ASP A 354 0.17 7.00 -74.42
C ASP A 354 -0.10 6.34 -75.76
N ASP A 355 -1.25 6.63 -76.39
CA ASP A 355 -1.41 6.81 -77.81
C ASP A 355 -2.78 7.45 -78.13
N VAL A 356 -2.72 8.47 -78.91
CA VAL A 356 -3.80 9.30 -79.42
C VAL A 356 -4.54 8.58 -80.54
N ALA A 357 -5.89 8.50 -80.47
CA ALA A 357 -6.78 8.58 -81.63
C ALA A 357 -8.24 8.92 -81.20
N GLU A 358 -8.72 10.01 -81.72
CA GLU A 358 -10.11 10.43 -81.68
C GLU A 358 -11.02 9.42 -82.39
N SER A 359 -12.11 9.01 -81.76
CA SER A 359 -13.33 8.61 -82.39
C SER A 359 -14.52 8.82 -81.49
N ASP A 360 -15.46 9.63 -81.93
CA ASP A 360 -16.81 9.78 -81.40
C ASP A 360 -17.53 8.46 -81.49
N ASP A 361 -18.00 7.94 -80.35
CA ASP A 361 -19.21 7.17 -80.25
C ASP A 361 -19.69 7.19 -78.80
N ASN A 362 -20.90 7.71 -78.56
CA ASN A 362 -21.65 7.72 -77.35
C ASN A 362 -22.12 6.29 -77.04
N GLU A 363 -21.42 5.57 -76.22
CA GLU A 363 -22.00 4.44 -75.48
C GLU A 363 -22.08 4.82 -74.00
N SER A 364 -23.31 4.64 -73.44
CA SER A 364 -23.62 4.80 -72.02
C SER A 364 -22.79 3.80 -71.21
N VAL A 365 -21.80 4.28 -70.48
CA VAL A 365 -21.10 3.54 -69.47
C VAL A 365 -22.11 3.34 -68.34
N ASP A 366 -22.59 2.11 -68.18
CA ASP A 366 -23.24 1.67 -66.94
C ASP A 366 -22.22 1.82 -65.80
N THR A 367 -22.38 2.85 -65.00
CA THR A 367 -21.64 2.97 -63.72
C THR A 367 -22.23 1.90 -62.80
N GLU A 368 -21.51 0.79 -62.67
CA GLU A 368 -21.80 -0.20 -61.61
C GLU A 368 -21.78 0.58 -60.28
N GLU A 369 -22.91 0.53 -59.56
CA GLU A 369 -22.99 1.05 -58.19
C GLU A 369 -21.91 0.34 -57.34
N PRO A 370 -21.15 1.07 -56.53
CA PRO A 370 -20.10 0.46 -55.71
C PRO A 370 -20.73 -0.65 -54.81
N GLU A 371 -20.24 -1.87 -54.95
CA GLU A 371 -20.69 -3.01 -54.13
C GLU A 371 -20.43 -2.68 -52.68
N ALA A 372 -21.47 -2.67 -51.84
CA ALA A 372 -21.38 -2.53 -50.40
C ALA A 372 -21.05 -3.87 -49.80
N ILE A 373 -19.84 -3.99 -49.26
CA ILE A 373 -19.42 -5.17 -48.49
C ILE A 373 -19.82 -4.98 -47.02
N GLU A 374 -20.55 -5.93 -46.43
CA GLU A 374 -20.86 -5.93 -44.99
C GLU A 374 -19.65 -6.38 -44.19
N VAL A 375 -19.08 -5.50 -43.35
CA VAL A 375 -17.96 -5.81 -42.51
C VAL A 375 -18.36 -5.71 -41.03
N SER A 376 -17.75 -6.55 -40.16
CA SER A 376 -17.95 -6.51 -38.72
C SER A 376 -17.60 -5.14 -38.18
N LYS A 377 -18.40 -4.60 -37.26
CA LYS A 377 -18.16 -3.29 -36.61
C LYS A 377 -16.86 -3.26 -35.80
N LEU A 378 -16.45 -4.37 -35.22
CA LEU A 378 -15.14 -4.56 -34.60
C LEU A 378 -14.24 -5.35 -35.54
N GLN A 379 -13.23 -4.70 -36.10
CA GLN A 379 -12.32 -5.32 -37.06
C GLN A 379 -11.12 -5.96 -36.35
N PRO A 380 -10.55 -7.08 -36.86
CA PRO A 380 -9.31 -7.66 -36.37
C PRO A 380 -8.14 -6.67 -36.31
N LYS A 381 -8.12 -5.73 -37.24
CA LYS A 381 -7.14 -4.62 -37.30
C LYS A 381 -7.19 -3.73 -36.05
N GLU A 382 -8.38 -3.37 -35.56
CA GLU A 382 -8.55 -2.56 -34.37
C GLU A 382 -8.01 -3.26 -33.11
N ILE A 383 -8.26 -4.59 -32.97
CA ILE A 383 -7.70 -5.42 -31.90
C ILE A 383 -6.17 -5.39 -31.97
N LYS A 384 -5.60 -5.60 -33.16
CA LYS A 384 -4.16 -5.61 -33.41
C LYS A 384 -3.51 -4.26 -33.06
N GLU A 385 -4.12 -3.14 -33.45
CA GLU A 385 -3.62 -1.78 -33.16
C GLU A 385 -3.67 -1.49 -31.66
N TYR A 386 -4.75 -1.84 -30.99
CA TYR A 386 -4.90 -1.69 -29.55
C TYR A 386 -3.83 -2.50 -28.78
N VAL A 387 -3.64 -3.75 -29.14
CA VAL A 387 -2.67 -4.67 -28.53
C VAL A 387 -1.23 -4.18 -28.74
N ASN A 388 -0.89 -3.71 -29.92
CA ASN A 388 0.42 -3.11 -30.21
C ASN A 388 0.65 -1.85 -29.35
N SER A 389 -0.35 -0.99 -29.25
CA SER A 389 -0.28 0.21 -28.43
C SER A 389 -0.07 -0.12 -26.94
N LEU A 390 -0.77 -1.14 -26.41
CA LEU A 390 -0.61 -1.61 -25.04
C LEU A 390 0.82 -2.08 -24.79
N LYS A 391 1.35 -2.91 -25.68
CA LYS A 391 2.75 -3.38 -25.64
C LYS A 391 3.75 -2.24 -25.63
N ASP A 392 3.59 -1.28 -26.53
CA ASP A 392 4.54 -0.19 -26.72
C ASP A 392 4.51 0.81 -25.55
N MET A 393 3.35 1.03 -24.93
CA MET A 393 3.22 1.95 -23.80
C MET A 393 3.78 1.38 -22.50
N ALA A 394 3.84 0.07 -22.33
CA ALA A 394 4.30 -0.56 -21.09
C ALA A 394 5.73 -0.15 -20.69
N LYS A 395 6.66 -0.05 -21.67
CA LYS A 395 8.04 0.39 -21.42
C LYS A 395 8.11 1.86 -20.98
N TYR A 396 7.32 2.74 -21.59
CA TYR A 396 7.29 4.17 -21.25
C TYR A 396 6.59 4.41 -19.90
N TRP A 397 5.60 3.58 -19.58
CA TRP A 397 5.00 3.55 -18.25
C TRP A 397 6.02 3.18 -17.17
N TYR A 398 6.83 2.14 -17.41
CA TYR A 398 7.94 1.78 -16.54
C TYR A 398 8.92 2.94 -16.34
N ASP A 399 9.31 3.60 -17.42
CA ASP A 399 10.25 4.72 -17.41
C ASP A 399 9.75 5.90 -16.55
N THR A 400 8.42 6.08 -16.39
CA THR A 400 7.88 7.11 -15.49
C THR A 400 8.09 6.81 -14.01
N TYR A 401 8.24 5.55 -13.63
CA TYR A 401 8.49 5.14 -12.23
C TYR A 401 9.97 5.02 -11.91
N PHE A 402 10.74 4.51 -12.85
CA PHE A 402 12.17 4.19 -12.70
C PHE A 402 13.02 4.88 -13.77
N PRO A 403 13.02 6.23 -13.79
CA PRO A 403 13.66 6.97 -14.87
C PRO A 403 15.16 6.68 -15.01
N PHE A 404 15.88 6.43 -13.92
CA PHE A 404 17.32 6.12 -13.95
C PHE A 404 17.64 4.71 -14.49
N GLU A 405 16.66 3.81 -14.55
CA GLU A 405 16.81 2.49 -15.17
C GLU A 405 16.40 2.49 -16.66
N SER A 406 15.95 3.64 -17.19
CA SER A 406 15.49 3.78 -18.56
C SER A 406 16.64 3.93 -19.53
N ALA A 407 16.65 3.09 -20.58
CA ALA A 407 17.51 3.29 -21.75
C ALA A 407 16.93 4.30 -22.77
N ASN A 408 15.65 4.68 -22.58
CA ASN A 408 14.93 5.57 -23.50
C ASN A 408 15.10 7.06 -23.13
N LEU A 409 15.44 7.40 -21.89
CA LEU A 409 15.53 8.76 -21.39
C LEU A 409 16.96 9.26 -21.42
N THR A 410 17.17 10.51 -21.83
CA THR A 410 18.43 11.22 -21.61
C THR A 410 18.63 11.49 -20.13
N VAL A 411 19.86 11.73 -19.69
CA VAL A 411 20.18 12.06 -18.28
C VAL A 411 19.34 13.22 -17.76
N GLU A 412 19.09 14.23 -18.60
CA GLU A 412 18.29 15.39 -18.21
C GLU A 412 16.80 15.03 -18.07
N GLU A 413 16.25 14.23 -18.97
CA GLU A 413 14.89 13.70 -18.84
C GLU A 413 14.73 12.84 -17.58
N GLN A 414 15.71 11.96 -17.29
CA GLN A 414 15.73 11.13 -16.08
C GLN A 414 15.60 11.98 -14.81
N LYS A 415 16.40 13.05 -14.71
CA LYS A 415 16.36 13.99 -13.58
C LYS A 415 14.99 14.68 -13.44
N ARG A 416 14.36 15.10 -14.59
CA ARG A 416 13.06 15.79 -14.54
C ARG A 416 11.91 14.86 -14.19
N VAL A 417 11.91 13.64 -14.72
CA VAL A 417 10.89 12.62 -14.38
C VAL A 417 11.03 12.19 -12.92
N ASP A 418 12.26 12.02 -12.42
CA ASP A 418 12.49 11.75 -11.00
C ASP A 418 11.98 12.91 -10.11
N ARG A 419 12.18 14.16 -10.53
CA ARG A 419 11.63 15.33 -9.85
C ARG A 419 10.10 15.31 -9.79
N LEU A 420 9.43 14.90 -10.87
CA LEU A 420 7.97 14.70 -10.90
C LEU A 420 7.53 13.62 -9.92
N ASN A 421 8.28 12.53 -9.79
CA ASN A 421 8.00 11.50 -8.79
C ASN A 421 8.12 12.03 -7.36
N ARG A 422 9.14 12.86 -7.07
CA ARG A 422 9.35 13.46 -5.75
C ARG A 422 8.23 14.42 -5.36
N ILE A 423 7.79 15.27 -6.29
CA ILE A 423 6.69 16.21 -5.99
C ILE A 423 5.32 15.53 -5.96
N GLY A 424 5.21 14.32 -6.52
CA GLY A 424 3.98 13.55 -6.64
C GLY A 424 3.26 13.79 -7.95
N ILE A 425 3.67 13.06 -8.97
CA ILE A 425 3.18 13.17 -10.37
C ILE A 425 1.65 12.96 -10.51
N GLY A 426 1.04 12.14 -9.62
CA GLY A 426 -0.42 11.91 -9.57
C GLY A 426 -1.06 11.63 -10.92
N HIS A 427 -2.12 12.38 -11.25
CA HIS A 427 -2.91 12.21 -12.46
C HIS A 427 -2.18 12.64 -13.77
N PHE A 428 -1.00 13.27 -13.66
CA PHE A 428 -0.18 13.58 -14.83
C PHE A 428 0.57 12.38 -15.42
N ARG A 429 0.66 11.26 -14.72
CA ARG A 429 1.45 10.11 -15.16
C ARG A 429 1.07 9.60 -16.55
N PRO A 430 -0.21 9.47 -16.96
CA PRO A 430 -0.56 9.12 -18.34
C PRO A 430 -0.02 10.11 -19.37
N LEU A 431 -0.11 11.41 -19.09
CA LEU A 431 0.42 12.46 -19.95
C LEU A 431 1.94 12.38 -20.09
N VAL A 432 2.65 12.23 -18.96
CA VAL A 432 4.12 12.06 -18.97
C VAL A 432 4.53 10.80 -19.74
N THR A 433 3.80 9.69 -19.59
CA THR A 433 4.03 8.46 -20.38
C THR A 433 3.94 8.75 -21.88
N THR A 434 2.92 9.49 -22.29
CA THR A 434 2.73 9.86 -23.70
C THR A 434 3.84 10.79 -24.20
N VAL A 435 4.20 11.81 -23.43
CA VAL A 435 5.30 12.73 -23.79
C VAL A 435 6.63 11.97 -23.95
N ILE A 436 6.92 11.02 -23.05
CA ILE A 436 8.09 10.13 -23.17
C ILE A 436 8.02 9.32 -24.46
N SER A 437 6.87 8.82 -24.87
CA SER A 437 6.71 7.99 -26.07
C SER A 437 6.98 8.74 -27.38
N ARG A 438 6.87 10.06 -27.38
CA ARG A 438 7.09 10.95 -28.54
C ARG A 438 8.58 11.13 -28.84
N ARG A 439 9.22 10.05 -29.35
CA ARG A 439 10.65 10.06 -29.71
C ARG A 439 10.95 10.82 -31.00
N ASP A 440 9.94 11.18 -31.77
CA ASP A 440 9.97 12.07 -32.91
C ASP A 440 10.21 13.55 -32.56
N ILE A 441 10.07 13.92 -31.28
CA ILE A 441 10.24 15.27 -30.75
C ILE A 441 11.58 15.40 -30.01
N SER A 442 12.12 16.62 -29.95
CA SER A 442 13.40 16.90 -29.29
C SER A 442 13.34 16.58 -27.78
N ALA A 443 14.44 16.08 -27.21
CA ALA A 443 14.53 15.88 -25.76
C ALA A 443 14.32 17.18 -24.97
N ASN A 444 14.74 18.33 -25.53
CA ASN A 444 14.59 19.63 -24.90
C ASN A 444 13.11 20.04 -24.77
N SER A 445 12.26 19.80 -25.78
CA SER A 445 10.83 20.08 -25.71
C SER A 445 10.15 19.22 -24.64
N ARG A 446 10.53 17.93 -24.54
CA ARG A 446 10.01 17.05 -23.48
C ARG A 446 10.45 17.49 -22.08
N VAL A 447 11.71 17.89 -21.92
CA VAL A 447 12.25 18.43 -20.65
C VAL A 447 11.49 19.67 -20.22
N LYS A 448 11.26 20.65 -21.10
CA LYS A 448 10.47 21.85 -20.81
C LYS A 448 9.04 21.51 -20.36
N THR A 449 8.42 20.51 -20.97
CA THR A 449 7.08 20.06 -20.58
C THR A 449 7.08 19.45 -19.19
N PHE A 450 8.08 18.62 -18.85
CA PHE A 450 8.20 18.06 -17.48
C PHE A 450 8.41 19.15 -16.42
N GLU A 451 9.20 20.18 -16.74
CA GLU A 451 9.39 21.35 -15.89
C GLU A 451 8.10 22.16 -15.70
N ALA A 452 7.32 22.33 -16.76
CA ALA A 452 6.02 23.01 -16.69
C ALA A 452 5.03 22.22 -15.82
N ILE A 453 4.99 20.88 -15.94
CA ILE A 453 4.14 20.02 -15.09
C ILE A 453 4.59 20.11 -13.62
N GLU A 454 5.89 20.07 -13.35
CA GLU A 454 6.42 20.19 -11.98
C GLU A 454 6.04 21.55 -11.39
N ARG A 455 6.22 22.64 -12.14
CA ARG A 455 5.83 23.99 -11.73
C ARG A 455 4.32 24.08 -11.45
N PHE A 456 3.49 23.48 -12.31
CA PHE A 456 2.05 23.43 -12.08
C PHE A 456 1.70 22.73 -10.78
N ILE A 457 2.27 21.53 -10.53
CA ILE A 457 2.03 20.76 -9.31
C ILE A 457 2.46 21.58 -8.08
N PHE A 458 3.61 22.24 -8.13
CA PHE A 458 4.10 23.03 -7.01
C PHE A 458 3.18 24.23 -6.74
N VAL A 459 2.91 25.05 -7.75
CA VAL A 459 2.11 26.28 -7.60
C VAL A 459 0.68 25.95 -7.20
N VAL A 460 0.01 25.07 -7.94
CA VAL A 460 -1.42 24.83 -7.79
C VAL A 460 -1.71 23.95 -6.55
N PHE A 461 -1.00 22.85 -6.39
CA PHE A 461 -1.33 21.90 -5.32
C PHE A 461 -0.51 22.11 -4.04
N ARG A 462 0.76 22.52 -4.14
CA ARG A 462 1.63 22.63 -2.96
C ARG A 462 1.53 24.01 -2.30
N LEU A 463 1.45 25.07 -3.09
CA LEU A 463 1.18 26.41 -2.60
C LEU A 463 -0.32 26.68 -2.50
N GLY A 464 -1.08 26.55 -3.60
CA GLY A 464 -2.49 26.92 -3.69
C GLY A 464 -3.44 26.00 -2.93
N SER A 465 -3.05 24.74 -2.64
CA SER A 465 -3.91 23.71 -2.03
C SER A 465 -5.23 23.47 -2.77
N PHE A 466 -5.20 23.56 -4.10
CA PHE A 466 -6.34 23.20 -4.92
C PHE A 466 -6.72 21.73 -4.72
N ASN A 467 -7.97 21.38 -5.05
CA ASN A 467 -8.41 19.99 -4.98
C ASN A 467 -7.51 19.10 -5.85
N ALA A 468 -7.15 17.91 -5.35
CA ALA A 468 -6.24 16.98 -6.04
C ALA A 468 -6.71 16.56 -7.44
N SER A 469 -8.00 16.68 -7.77
CA SER A 469 -8.55 16.41 -9.09
C SER A 469 -8.60 17.63 -10.04
N TYR A 470 -8.14 18.80 -9.59
CA TYR A 470 -8.17 20.01 -10.41
C TYR A 470 -7.40 19.81 -11.72
N GLY A 471 -8.03 20.08 -12.85
CA GLY A 471 -7.46 19.91 -14.19
C GLY A 471 -7.28 18.47 -14.67
N SER A 472 -7.58 17.44 -13.84
CA SER A 472 -7.31 16.03 -14.21
C SER A 472 -7.94 15.62 -15.54
N SER A 473 -9.19 16.03 -15.81
CA SER A 473 -9.88 15.69 -17.06
C SER A 473 -9.24 16.34 -18.29
N ASP A 474 -8.64 17.53 -18.14
CA ASP A 474 -7.97 18.26 -19.22
C ASP A 474 -6.66 17.54 -19.55
N TYR A 475 -5.87 17.19 -18.53
CA TYR A 475 -4.60 16.48 -18.73
C TYR A 475 -4.78 15.04 -19.21
N TYR A 476 -5.89 14.38 -18.87
CA TYR A 476 -6.24 13.08 -19.47
C TYR A 476 -6.60 13.22 -20.97
N ARG A 477 -7.31 14.29 -21.37
CA ARG A 477 -7.55 14.56 -22.79
C ARG A 477 -6.26 14.92 -23.51
N ALA A 478 -5.42 15.76 -22.92
CA ALA A 478 -4.12 16.13 -23.47
C ALA A 478 -3.22 14.89 -23.69
N ALA A 479 -3.23 13.91 -22.79
CA ALA A 479 -2.49 12.67 -22.96
C ALA A 479 -2.84 11.96 -24.28
N ARG A 480 -4.13 11.85 -24.59
CA ARG A 480 -4.58 11.29 -25.87
C ARG A 480 -4.22 12.19 -27.05
N GLN A 481 -4.46 13.50 -26.96
CA GLN A 481 -4.18 14.43 -28.06
C GLN A 481 -2.70 14.39 -28.46
N VAL A 482 -1.78 14.34 -27.50
CA VAL A 482 -0.34 14.14 -27.76
C VAL A 482 -0.07 12.77 -28.38
N TYR A 483 -0.76 11.71 -27.90
CA TYR A 483 -0.60 10.36 -28.44
C TYR A 483 -0.98 10.27 -29.92
N VAL A 484 -2.13 10.82 -30.29
CA VAL A 484 -2.62 10.81 -31.68
C VAL A 484 -2.07 11.96 -32.53
N LYS A 485 -1.16 12.77 -31.96
CA LYS A 485 -0.51 13.92 -32.64
C LYS A 485 -1.47 15.05 -33.05
N GLU A 486 -2.58 15.18 -32.31
CA GLU A 486 -3.51 16.32 -32.51
C GLU A 486 -2.91 17.64 -31.99
N ILE A 487 -2.13 17.56 -30.88
CA ILE A 487 -1.37 18.70 -30.36
C ILE A 487 0.12 18.34 -30.29
N ASP A 488 0.96 19.36 -30.50
CA ASP A 488 2.40 19.20 -30.32
C ASP A 488 2.81 19.36 -28.85
N VAL A 489 3.97 18.82 -28.49
CA VAL A 489 4.50 18.91 -27.13
C VAL A 489 4.87 20.33 -26.74
N ASP A 490 5.31 21.16 -27.70
CA ASP A 490 5.60 22.58 -27.46
C ASP A 490 4.29 23.39 -27.24
N GLU A 491 3.20 23.05 -27.92
CA GLU A 491 1.87 23.60 -27.66
C GLU A 491 1.35 23.20 -26.28
N LEU A 492 1.46 21.91 -25.93
CA LEU A 492 1.14 21.40 -24.59
C LEU A 492 1.92 22.12 -23.49
N PHE A 493 3.24 22.32 -23.69
CA PHE A 493 4.07 23.11 -22.78
C PHE A 493 3.47 24.48 -22.52
N LYS A 494 3.10 25.19 -23.60
CA LYS A 494 2.52 26.54 -23.53
C LYS A 494 1.19 26.53 -22.75
N GLU A 495 0.30 25.58 -23.05
CA GLU A 495 -0.99 25.47 -22.35
C GLU A 495 -0.81 25.28 -20.85
N ILE A 496 0.09 24.37 -20.41
CA ILE A 496 0.35 24.11 -18.99
C ILE A 496 0.99 25.34 -18.33
N TYR A 497 1.93 26.01 -19.03
CA TYR A 497 2.62 27.18 -18.53
C TYR A 497 1.65 28.36 -18.33
N ASP A 498 0.82 28.64 -19.32
CA ASP A 498 -0.16 29.72 -19.31
C ASP A 498 -1.23 29.49 -18.23
N ARG A 499 -1.72 28.25 -18.12
CA ARG A 499 -2.66 27.87 -17.05
C ARG A 499 -2.06 28.09 -15.68
N THR A 500 -0.81 27.66 -15.46
CA THR A 500 -0.12 27.90 -14.19
C THR A 500 0.00 29.37 -13.87
N THR A 501 0.28 30.20 -14.90
CA THR A 501 0.42 31.64 -14.74
C THR A 501 -0.93 32.29 -14.39
N ASN A 502 -2.02 31.81 -14.97
CA ASN A 502 -3.37 32.30 -14.63
C ASN A 502 -3.80 31.94 -13.21
N ASP A 503 -3.40 30.77 -12.70
CA ASP A 503 -3.75 30.30 -11.35
C ASP A 503 -2.81 30.86 -10.26
N ILE A 504 -1.68 31.49 -10.60
CA ILE A 504 -0.60 31.83 -9.66
C ILE A 504 -1.04 32.85 -8.61
N GLU A 505 -1.85 33.82 -8.97
CA GLU A 505 -2.31 34.86 -8.04
C GLU A 505 -3.19 34.25 -6.95
N PHE A 506 -4.16 33.43 -7.33
CA PHE A 506 -5.04 32.75 -6.39
C PHE A 506 -4.27 31.76 -5.51
N ALA A 507 -3.33 31.02 -6.10
CA ALA A 507 -2.48 30.10 -5.37
C ALA A 507 -1.60 30.81 -4.34
N SER A 508 -1.03 31.96 -4.71
CA SER A 508 -0.20 32.79 -3.85
C SER A 508 -1.00 33.35 -2.67
N GLN A 509 -2.21 33.86 -2.92
CA GLN A 509 -3.09 34.36 -1.87
C GLN A 509 -3.50 33.28 -0.87
N ASN A 510 -3.83 32.09 -1.36
CA ASN A 510 -4.14 30.94 -0.49
C ASN A 510 -2.94 30.53 0.36
N PHE A 511 -1.74 30.58 -0.21
CA PHE A 511 -0.51 30.27 0.52
C PHE A 511 -0.26 31.28 1.65
N VAL A 512 -0.32 32.56 1.35
CA VAL A 512 -0.17 33.65 2.34
C VAL A 512 -1.15 33.46 3.49
N THR A 513 -2.45 33.34 3.19
CA THR A 513 -3.49 33.18 4.21
C THR A 513 -3.24 31.98 5.10
N ARG A 514 -2.75 30.88 4.53
CA ARG A 514 -2.45 29.67 5.30
C ARG A 514 -1.20 29.82 6.17
N ILE A 515 -0.16 30.46 5.67
CA ILE A 515 1.06 30.70 6.47
C ILE A 515 0.75 31.68 7.61
N GLU A 516 -0.01 32.74 7.37
CA GLU A 516 -0.47 33.65 8.43
C GLU A 516 -1.23 32.86 9.53
N LYS A 517 -2.13 31.96 9.13
CA LYS A 517 -2.84 31.09 10.07
C LYS A 517 -1.89 30.19 10.87
N TYR A 518 -0.84 29.65 10.22
CA TYR A 518 0.14 28.82 10.93
C TYR A 518 0.97 29.62 11.93
N PHE A 519 1.26 30.86 11.66
CA PHE A 519 1.92 31.74 12.64
C PHE A 519 1.00 32.04 13.83
N THR A 520 -0.30 32.19 13.64
CA THR A 520 -1.25 32.42 14.76
C THR A 520 -1.37 31.18 15.66
N THR A 521 -1.15 29.98 15.14
CA THR A 521 -1.13 28.72 15.93
C THR A 521 0.24 28.46 16.60
N GLY A 522 1.26 29.26 16.27
CA GLY A 522 2.60 29.18 16.86
C GLY A 522 3.57 28.19 16.21
N ASN A 523 3.17 27.47 15.15
CA ASN A 523 4.04 26.46 14.50
C ASN A 523 4.61 26.93 13.16
N GLY A 524 4.18 28.07 12.62
CA GLY A 524 4.70 28.65 11.39
C GLY A 524 4.83 27.68 10.22
N TYR A 525 5.92 27.76 9.48
CA TYR A 525 6.19 26.91 8.32
C TYR A 525 6.36 25.42 8.63
N TYR A 526 6.58 25.04 9.88
CA TYR A 526 6.71 23.62 10.26
C TYR A 526 5.42 22.81 9.92
N ASN A 527 4.28 23.47 9.90
CA ASN A 527 2.99 22.87 9.51
C ASN A 527 2.77 22.77 7.99
N TRP A 528 3.68 23.29 7.17
CA TRP A 528 3.53 23.22 5.72
C TRP A 528 3.94 21.84 5.20
N ASN A 529 2.99 21.06 4.74
CA ASN A 529 3.19 19.67 4.29
C ASN A 529 4.24 19.51 3.18
N SER A 530 4.50 20.56 2.38
CA SER A 530 5.48 20.52 1.29
C SER A 530 6.88 21.03 1.68
N LEU A 531 7.08 21.34 2.96
CA LEU A 531 8.34 21.88 3.48
C LEU A 531 9.53 20.97 3.14
N ARG A 532 9.38 19.67 3.28
CA ARG A 532 10.44 18.69 2.96
C ARG A 532 10.85 18.72 1.49
N TYR A 533 9.87 18.78 0.57
CA TYR A 533 10.15 18.90 -0.85
C TYR A 533 10.85 20.23 -1.17
N PHE A 534 10.40 21.31 -0.59
CA PHE A 534 11.01 22.63 -0.73
C PHE A 534 12.49 22.63 -0.29
N PHE A 535 12.80 22.12 0.89
CA PHE A 535 14.18 22.04 1.38
C PHE A 535 15.03 21.07 0.56
N TYR A 536 14.48 19.99 0.06
CA TYR A 536 15.21 19.10 -0.83
C TYR A 536 15.62 19.81 -2.13
N GLU A 537 14.73 20.57 -2.74
CA GLU A 537 15.04 21.35 -3.95
C GLU A 537 16.05 22.48 -3.65
N TYR A 538 16.01 23.06 -2.44
CA TYR A 538 17.03 24.03 -2.00
C TYR A 538 18.39 23.37 -1.84
N GLU A 539 18.45 22.22 -1.18
CA GLU A 539 19.67 21.43 -1.04
C GLU A 539 20.26 21.03 -2.40
N ALA A 540 19.41 20.61 -3.35
CA ALA A 540 19.82 20.31 -4.71
C ALA A 540 20.45 21.53 -5.43
N LYS A 541 19.89 22.75 -5.26
CA LYS A 541 20.48 23.98 -5.78
C LYS A 541 21.85 24.26 -5.18
N LEU A 542 22.01 24.06 -3.90
CA LEU A 542 23.30 24.27 -3.21
C LEU A 542 24.35 23.25 -3.68
N ALA A 543 23.97 21.99 -3.87
CA ALA A 543 24.85 20.93 -4.38
C ALA A 543 25.34 21.25 -5.81
N GLU A 544 24.45 21.67 -6.69
CA GLU A 544 24.79 22.12 -8.07
C GLU A 544 25.79 23.27 -8.05
N LYS A 545 25.60 24.25 -7.16
CA LYS A 545 26.49 25.43 -7.02
C LYS A 545 27.89 25.05 -6.55
N ASN A 546 27.99 24.03 -5.68
CA ASN A 546 29.24 23.67 -5.02
C ASN A 546 30.05 22.58 -5.75
N ASN A 547 29.49 21.94 -6.79
CA ASN A 547 30.10 20.82 -7.53
C ASN A 547 30.58 19.65 -6.65
N ILE A 548 29.93 19.39 -5.54
CA ILE A 548 30.30 18.36 -4.57
C ILE A 548 29.06 17.50 -4.27
N ASP A 549 29.18 16.19 -4.55
CA ASP A 549 28.13 15.20 -4.26
C ASP A 549 28.05 14.82 -2.74
N ARG A 550 27.84 15.79 -1.87
CA ARG A 550 27.42 15.52 -0.49
C ARG A 550 25.90 15.55 -0.41
N PHE A 551 25.24 14.53 -0.98
CA PHE A 551 23.82 14.63 -1.22
C PHE A 551 23.03 13.64 -0.37
N CYS A 552 22.06 14.15 0.40
CA CYS A 552 21.02 13.32 1.01
C CYS A 552 20.06 12.87 -0.10
N THR A 553 19.83 11.58 -0.26
CA THR A 553 18.87 11.06 -1.23
C THR A 553 17.43 11.39 -0.81
N TRP A 554 16.50 11.51 -1.79
CA TRP A 554 15.09 11.76 -1.49
C TRP A 554 14.48 10.71 -0.57
N SER A 555 14.91 9.46 -0.66
CA SER A 555 14.46 8.40 0.24
C SER A 555 14.77 8.70 1.70
N MET A 556 15.90 9.35 2.01
CA MET A 556 16.23 9.79 3.37
C MET A 556 15.30 10.90 3.87
N PHE A 557 14.77 11.76 2.97
CA PHE A 557 13.80 12.80 3.33
C PHE A 557 12.39 12.27 3.62
N THR A 558 12.04 11.08 3.13
CA THR A 558 10.67 10.55 3.17
C THR A 558 10.45 9.32 4.03
N LYS A 559 11.48 8.49 4.28
CA LYS A 559 11.33 7.18 4.93
C LYS A 559 11.62 7.16 6.42
N SER A 560 11.01 6.16 7.08
CA SER A 560 11.08 5.85 8.51
C SER A 560 12.27 4.97 8.93
N GLU A 561 13.36 4.91 8.16
CA GLU A 561 14.54 4.12 8.49
C GLU A 561 15.48 4.88 9.44
N LYS A 562 16.44 4.17 10.02
CA LYS A 562 17.30 4.60 11.13
C LYS A 562 18.00 5.98 10.98
N ASP A 563 17.97 6.62 9.79
CA ASP A 563 18.60 7.91 9.51
C ASP A 563 17.69 8.84 8.70
N LYS A 564 16.43 8.94 9.11
CA LYS A 564 15.43 9.83 8.52
C LYS A 564 15.84 11.30 8.71
N VAL A 565 15.71 12.11 7.65
CA VAL A 565 15.81 13.57 7.77
C VAL A 565 14.60 14.10 8.54
N SER A 566 14.84 14.76 9.65
CA SER A 566 13.88 15.57 10.41
C SER A 566 14.06 17.05 10.10
N ILE A 567 13.09 17.86 10.46
CA ILE A 567 13.21 19.31 10.37
C ILE A 567 13.59 19.82 11.76
N GLU A 568 14.77 20.37 11.84
CA GLU A 568 15.37 21.00 13.04
C GLU A 568 14.85 22.44 13.18
N HIS A 569 14.68 22.87 14.43
CA HIS A 569 14.51 24.27 14.79
C HIS A 569 15.86 24.78 15.36
N ILE A 570 16.58 25.59 14.59
CA ILE A 570 17.91 26.11 15.02
C ILE A 570 17.74 26.87 16.32
N LEU A 571 16.88 27.89 16.40
CA LEU A 571 16.33 28.42 17.64
C LEU A 571 15.28 27.41 18.12
N PRO A 572 15.46 26.74 19.26
CA PRO A 572 14.51 25.75 19.76
C PRO A 572 13.10 26.31 19.94
N GLN A 573 12.07 25.47 19.77
CA GLN A 573 10.67 25.88 20.01
C GLN A 573 10.43 26.36 21.45
N THR A 574 11.17 25.77 22.41
CA THR A 574 11.13 26.15 23.81
C THR A 574 12.59 26.36 24.27
N PRO A 575 13.14 27.58 24.14
CA PRO A 575 14.52 27.87 24.50
C PRO A 575 14.69 27.88 26.03
N THR A 576 15.32 26.82 26.57
CA THR A 576 15.53 26.65 28.03
C THR A 576 16.91 27.09 28.50
N LYS A 577 17.91 26.96 27.63
CA LYS A 577 19.29 27.40 28.00
C LYS A 577 19.42 28.91 28.10
N PHE A 578 20.23 29.37 29.03
CA PHE A 578 20.54 30.77 29.26
C PHE A 578 20.98 31.49 27.97
N TYR A 579 21.83 30.85 27.16
CA TYR A 579 22.26 31.36 25.85
C TYR A 579 21.06 31.85 24.98
N TRP A 580 20.08 31.01 24.74
CA TRP A 580 18.93 31.39 23.92
C TRP A 580 18.05 32.45 24.57
N ARG A 581 17.82 32.35 25.88
CA ARG A 581 17.01 33.34 26.61
C ARG A 581 17.65 34.72 26.63
N ASN A 582 18.96 34.78 26.77
CA ASN A 582 19.72 36.02 26.74
C ASN A 582 19.77 36.62 25.32
N MET A 583 19.97 35.78 24.27
CA MET A 583 20.01 36.19 22.87
C MET A 583 18.68 36.81 22.40
N PHE A 584 17.56 36.27 22.86
CA PHE A 584 16.21 36.69 22.43
C PHE A 584 15.46 37.48 23.51
N ARG A 585 16.13 38.03 24.54
CA ARG A 585 15.50 38.69 25.70
C ARG A 585 14.64 39.90 25.36
N GLN A 586 14.81 40.52 24.19
CA GLN A 586 14.03 41.67 23.70
C GLN A 586 12.68 41.25 23.11
N PHE A 587 12.42 39.96 22.94
CA PHE A 587 11.19 39.44 22.33
C PHE A 587 10.28 38.78 23.38
N LYS A 588 8.97 38.90 23.17
CA LYS A 588 7.98 38.19 23.98
C LYS A 588 7.93 36.72 23.62
N ASP A 589 7.42 35.85 24.49
CA ASP A 589 7.29 34.41 24.24
C ASP A 589 6.51 34.09 22.97
N THR A 590 5.47 34.85 22.65
CA THR A 590 4.69 34.73 21.40
C THR A 590 5.55 35.04 20.16
N GLU A 591 6.42 36.05 20.26
CA GLU A 591 7.33 36.43 19.18
C GLU A 591 8.46 35.39 19.01
N ILE A 592 8.95 34.85 20.12
CA ILE A 592 9.94 33.73 20.08
C ILE A 592 9.34 32.50 19.41
N LYS A 593 8.09 32.16 19.69
CA LYS A 593 7.36 31.10 18.98
C LYS A 593 7.25 31.38 17.47
N MET A 594 6.96 32.63 17.08
CA MET A 594 6.92 32.99 15.65
C MET A 594 8.33 32.87 15.01
N LEU A 595 9.37 33.33 15.68
CA LEU A 595 10.76 33.18 15.23
C LEU A 595 11.14 31.70 15.08
N SER A 596 10.79 30.86 16.05
CA SER A 596 11.07 29.44 15.97
C SER A 596 10.39 28.76 14.79
N GLY A 597 9.15 29.16 14.43
CA GLY A 597 8.38 28.64 13.30
C GLY A 597 8.68 29.29 11.95
N ALA A 598 9.54 30.32 11.90
CA ALA A 598 9.92 31.01 10.67
C ALA A 598 10.69 30.09 9.71
N LEU A 599 10.47 30.26 8.40
CA LEU A 599 11.12 29.42 7.38
C LEU A 599 12.64 29.40 7.52
N GLY A 600 13.25 30.56 7.86
CA GLY A 600 14.68 30.70 8.05
C GLY A 600 15.23 29.92 9.22
N ASN A 601 14.43 29.67 10.25
CA ASN A 601 14.85 28.92 11.44
C ASN A 601 14.79 27.39 11.26
N LEU A 602 14.20 26.91 10.15
CA LEU A 602 14.03 25.48 9.90
C LEU A 602 15.15 24.93 9.03
N LEU A 603 15.67 23.76 9.39
CA LEU A 603 16.80 23.12 8.74
C LEU A 603 16.56 21.61 8.59
N PRO A 604 16.71 21.00 7.40
CA PRO A 604 16.67 19.56 7.25
C PRO A 604 17.93 18.92 7.87
N LEU A 605 17.77 18.02 8.81
CA LEU A 605 18.82 17.39 9.57
C LEU A 605 18.53 15.90 9.77
N SER A 606 19.57 15.04 9.85
CA SER A 606 19.32 13.64 10.19
C SER A 606 18.70 13.53 11.59
N GLN A 607 17.77 12.59 11.78
CA GLN A 607 17.02 12.47 13.04
C GLN A 607 17.94 12.20 14.24
N SER A 608 18.97 11.38 14.06
CA SER A 608 19.96 11.09 15.10
C SER A 608 20.73 12.34 15.55
N VAL A 609 21.09 13.20 14.61
CA VAL A 609 21.79 14.46 14.89
C VAL A 609 20.83 15.46 15.53
N ASN A 610 19.60 15.59 15.01
CA ASN A 610 18.58 16.48 15.56
C ASN A 610 18.27 16.14 17.03
N SER A 611 17.98 14.88 17.32
CA SER A 611 17.71 14.42 18.69
C SER A 611 18.89 14.64 19.65
N ALA A 612 20.07 14.76 19.11
CA ALA A 612 21.28 14.98 19.90
C ALA A 612 21.62 16.47 20.16
N LEU A 613 21.18 17.37 19.24
CA LEU A 613 21.51 18.82 19.33
C LEU A 613 20.49 19.62 20.16
N GLN A 614 19.23 19.28 20.14
CA GLN A 614 18.16 19.86 20.96
C GLN A 614 18.30 21.36 21.30
N ASN A 615 18.38 21.70 22.58
CA ASN A 615 18.52 23.06 23.11
C ASN A 615 19.96 23.57 23.14
N ASP A 616 20.92 22.87 22.52
CA ASP A 616 22.32 23.32 22.56
C ASP A 616 22.52 24.73 21.98
N SER A 617 23.54 25.45 22.45
CA SER A 617 23.90 26.75 21.91
C SER A 617 24.23 26.65 20.42
N PHE A 618 24.15 27.74 19.69
CA PHE A 618 24.46 27.72 18.26
C PHE A 618 25.90 27.26 17.99
N GLU A 619 26.84 27.65 18.82
CA GLU A 619 28.24 27.22 18.74
C GLU A 619 28.37 25.68 18.94
N ASP A 620 27.65 25.11 19.92
CA ASP A 620 27.64 23.65 20.13
C ASP A 620 26.92 22.88 19.02
N LYS A 621 25.94 23.51 18.34
CA LYS A 621 25.28 22.95 17.14
C LYS A 621 26.21 22.99 15.93
N LYS A 622 27.04 24.03 15.77
CA LYS A 622 28.04 24.10 14.68
C LYS A 622 29.17 23.09 14.89
N HIS A 623 29.78 23.10 16.08
CA HIS A 623 31.00 22.38 16.43
C HIS A 623 30.72 21.42 17.57
N SER A 624 30.22 20.23 17.27
CA SER A 624 29.94 19.27 18.35
C SER A 624 31.19 18.92 19.17
N LYS A 625 31.15 19.20 20.47
CA LYS A 625 32.21 18.86 21.43
C LYS A 625 32.17 17.40 21.91
N THR A 626 31.11 16.65 21.54
CA THR A 626 30.90 15.27 21.99
C THR A 626 31.53 14.30 21.00
N THR A 627 32.36 13.38 21.45
CA THR A 627 33.01 12.36 20.65
C THR A 627 31.95 11.48 19.96
N GLY A 628 32.05 11.33 18.63
CA GLY A 628 31.11 10.54 17.82
C GLY A 628 29.87 11.29 17.35
N ARG A 629 29.73 12.58 17.67
CA ARG A 629 28.61 13.43 17.25
C ARG A 629 29.09 14.48 16.24
N ARG A 630 28.41 14.60 15.08
CA ARG A 630 28.73 15.65 14.11
C ARG A 630 27.95 16.94 14.37
N GLY A 631 28.57 18.08 14.08
CA GLY A 631 27.93 19.39 14.02
C GLY A 631 27.51 19.76 12.60
N TYR A 632 26.91 20.95 12.41
CA TYR A 632 26.45 21.47 11.11
C TYR A 632 27.57 21.61 10.09
N GLU A 633 28.82 21.95 10.53
CA GLU A 633 30.00 22.09 9.66
C GLU A 633 30.33 20.83 8.84
N ASN A 634 29.91 19.64 9.32
CA ASN A 634 30.16 18.35 8.71
C ASN A 634 28.88 17.73 8.12
N GLY A 635 27.85 18.56 7.93
CA GLY A 635 26.53 18.15 7.47
C GLY A 635 26.28 18.29 5.98
N SER A 636 25.02 18.47 5.63
CA SER A 636 24.53 18.78 4.28
C SER A 636 24.95 20.21 3.85
N HIS A 637 24.69 20.55 2.59
CA HIS A 637 25.05 21.89 2.09
C HIS A 637 24.34 23.02 2.84
N SER A 638 23.07 22.84 3.21
CA SER A 638 22.30 23.81 3.97
C SER A 638 22.77 23.91 5.43
N GLU A 639 23.22 22.81 6.05
CA GLU A 639 23.85 22.82 7.36
C GLU A 639 25.18 23.58 7.34
N ILE A 640 26.05 23.31 6.35
CA ILE A 640 27.32 24.00 6.16
C ILE A 640 27.09 25.50 5.86
N GLU A 641 26.04 25.84 5.14
CA GLU A 641 25.67 27.24 4.88
C GLU A 641 25.36 27.98 6.20
N VAL A 642 24.57 27.37 7.08
CA VAL A 642 24.23 27.92 8.39
C VAL A 642 25.44 27.97 9.31
N SER A 643 26.31 26.98 9.32
CA SER A 643 27.50 26.92 10.19
C SER A 643 28.51 28.02 9.92
N LYS A 644 28.46 28.73 8.81
CA LYS A 644 29.35 29.84 8.46
C LYS A 644 29.02 31.12 9.19
N LEU A 645 27.88 31.22 9.84
CA LEU A 645 27.44 32.39 10.58
C LEU A 645 28.11 32.36 11.97
N ASP A 646 28.45 33.54 12.48
CA ASP A 646 29.10 33.67 13.79
C ASP A 646 28.12 33.30 14.91
N ASP A 647 26.90 33.79 14.84
CA ASP A 647 25.82 33.52 15.80
C ASP A 647 24.46 33.35 15.13
N TRP A 648 23.45 33.01 15.91
CA TRP A 648 22.09 32.78 15.40
C TRP A 648 21.08 33.67 16.14
N ASP A 649 20.91 34.88 15.68
CA ASP A 649 19.98 35.86 16.24
C ASP A 649 18.70 36.00 15.40
N ALA A 650 17.80 36.90 15.81
CA ALA A 650 16.55 37.14 15.13
C ALA A 650 16.73 37.70 13.69
N PHE A 651 17.81 38.46 13.47
CA PHE A 651 18.11 39.08 12.18
C PHE A 651 18.59 38.00 11.19
N GLU A 652 19.40 37.03 11.65
CA GLU A 652 19.82 35.91 10.82
C GLU A 652 18.63 35.01 10.42
N ILE A 653 17.67 34.79 11.32
CA ILE A 653 16.43 34.10 11.03
C ILE A 653 15.63 34.85 9.95
N TYR A 654 15.51 36.16 10.09
CA TYR A 654 14.85 37.03 9.13
C TYR A 654 15.53 36.97 7.76
N SER A 655 16.84 37.21 7.69
CA SER A 655 17.64 37.25 6.46
C SER A 655 17.59 35.92 5.72
N ARG A 656 17.68 34.81 6.45
CA ARG A 656 17.55 33.47 5.82
C ARG A 656 16.12 33.20 5.35
N THR A 657 15.07 33.70 6.04
CA THR A 657 13.67 33.61 5.55
C THR A 657 13.53 34.33 4.22
N GLU A 658 14.01 35.57 4.11
CA GLU A 658 14.00 36.31 2.84
C GLU A 658 14.74 35.53 1.74
N LYS A 659 15.93 35.02 2.01
CA LYS A 659 16.72 34.24 1.06
C LYS A 659 15.99 33.01 0.54
N LEU A 660 15.32 32.27 1.41
CA LEU A 660 14.57 31.09 1.06
C LEU A 660 13.28 31.43 0.26
N LEU A 661 12.62 32.56 0.54
CA LEU A 661 11.50 33.06 -0.25
C LEU A 661 11.96 33.55 -1.64
N VAL A 662 13.11 34.21 -1.73
CA VAL A 662 13.71 34.56 -3.03
C VAL A 662 14.01 33.28 -3.83
N PHE A 663 14.59 32.26 -3.20
CA PHE A 663 14.78 30.96 -3.86
C PHE A 663 13.46 30.38 -4.36
N MET A 664 12.38 30.44 -3.58
CA MET A 664 11.05 29.99 -4.01
C MET A 664 10.57 30.72 -5.24
N GLN A 665 10.69 32.04 -5.25
CA GLN A 665 10.27 32.87 -6.37
C GLN A 665 11.06 32.56 -7.65
N GLU A 666 12.39 32.47 -7.57
CA GLU A 666 13.27 32.14 -8.70
C GLU A 666 13.01 30.72 -9.23
N ARG A 667 12.92 29.73 -8.32
CA ARG A 667 12.85 28.31 -8.69
C ARG A 667 11.56 27.95 -9.42
N TRP A 668 10.43 28.55 -9.04
CA TRP A 668 9.12 28.26 -9.65
C TRP A 668 8.53 29.44 -10.42
N ASN A 669 9.32 30.47 -10.68
CA ASN A 669 8.89 31.67 -11.38
C ASN A 669 7.58 32.23 -10.79
N ILE A 670 7.62 32.54 -9.49
CA ILE A 670 6.51 33.14 -8.73
C ILE A 670 6.96 34.54 -8.33
N GLN A 671 6.03 35.48 -8.31
CA GLN A 671 6.30 36.82 -7.78
C GLN A 671 5.32 37.12 -6.65
N PHE A 672 5.86 37.40 -5.48
CA PHE A 672 5.09 37.94 -4.38
C PHE A 672 5.32 39.45 -4.32
N ASP A 673 4.24 40.25 -4.23
CA ASP A 673 4.35 41.68 -3.92
C ASP A 673 4.89 41.90 -2.50
N ASN A 674 5.23 43.15 -2.18
CA ASN A 674 5.82 43.47 -0.87
C ASN A 674 4.90 43.11 0.29
N GLU A 675 3.56 43.27 0.16
CA GLU A 675 2.60 42.95 1.21
C GLU A 675 2.57 41.44 1.46
N LYS A 676 2.53 40.60 0.38
CA LYS A 676 2.57 39.16 0.49
C LYS A 676 3.89 38.67 1.08
N LEU A 677 5.03 39.26 0.64
CA LEU A 677 6.34 38.93 1.21
C LEU A 677 6.42 39.20 2.68
N GLU A 678 5.94 40.35 3.15
CA GLU A 678 5.94 40.69 4.57
C GLU A 678 5.13 39.68 5.40
N LYS A 679 3.94 39.30 4.91
CA LYS A 679 3.10 38.28 5.54
C LYS A 679 3.74 36.90 5.54
N LEU A 680 4.41 36.53 4.45
CA LEU A 680 5.14 35.25 4.37
C LEU A 680 6.39 35.23 5.25
N ILE A 681 7.09 36.34 5.41
CA ILE A 681 8.19 36.47 6.36
C ILE A 681 7.65 36.28 7.80
N GLY A 682 6.52 36.89 8.15
CA GLY A 682 5.77 36.69 9.39
C GLY A 682 6.43 37.16 10.66
N ILE A 683 7.69 37.66 10.56
CA ILE A 683 8.51 38.12 11.68
C ILE A 683 9.07 39.52 11.43
N SER A 684 8.32 40.40 10.77
CA SER A 684 8.72 41.77 10.41
C SER A 684 9.07 42.63 11.63
N PHE A 685 8.54 42.33 12.82
CA PHE A 685 8.89 42.99 14.09
C PHE A 685 10.35 42.90 14.46
N VAL A 686 11.15 42.06 13.83
CA VAL A 686 12.63 42.00 14.00
C VAL A 686 13.30 43.27 13.54
N LYS A 687 12.70 44.00 12.58
CA LYS A 687 13.21 45.29 12.08
C LYS A 687 12.83 46.50 12.94
N ASP A 688 11.92 46.30 13.91
CA ASP A 688 11.55 47.39 14.83
C ASP A 688 12.75 47.70 15.76
N GLY A 689 13.17 48.97 15.79
CA GLY A 689 14.28 49.36 16.65
C GLY A 689 13.91 49.27 18.13
N ARG A 690 14.16 48.13 18.74
CA ARG A 690 13.83 47.82 20.15
C ARG A 690 15.05 48.06 21.05
N GLU A 691 14.79 48.64 22.25
CA GLU A 691 15.80 48.62 23.30
C GLU A 691 16.07 47.16 23.73
N ILE A 692 17.35 46.81 23.78
CA ILE A 692 17.78 45.52 24.28
C ILE A 692 17.86 45.64 25.80
N PRO A 693 17.07 44.87 26.58
CA PRO A 693 17.18 44.84 28.04
C PRO A 693 18.59 44.49 28.50
N GLU A 694 18.96 44.91 29.74
CA GLU A 694 20.24 44.50 30.37
C GLU A 694 20.38 42.98 30.32
N GLU A 695 21.63 42.52 30.22
CA GLU A 695 21.94 41.06 30.19
C GLU A 695 21.31 40.36 31.39
N LEU A 696 20.72 39.19 31.14
CA LEU A 696 20.20 38.36 32.22
C LEU A 696 21.38 37.86 33.06
N GLU A 697 21.32 38.02 34.37
CA GLU A 697 22.34 37.39 35.26
C GLU A 697 22.17 35.84 35.21
N GLU A 698 23.26 35.12 35.08
CA GLU A 698 23.30 33.63 35.13
C GLU A 698 23.07 33.19 36.59
N THR A 699 21.90 33.44 37.13
CA THR A 699 21.54 32.94 38.46
C THR A 699 21.08 31.51 38.35
N THR A 700 21.67 30.61 39.12
CA THR A 700 21.14 29.29 39.46
C THR A 700 19.82 29.48 40.20
N VAL A 701 18.73 29.73 39.49
CA VAL A 701 17.42 29.97 40.10
C VAL A 701 16.58 28.71 40.05
N ALA A 702 16.17 28.35 41.26
CA ALA A 702 15.02 27.47 41.48
C ALA A 702 13.79 27.91 40.67
N LYS A 703 13.05 26.92 40.19
CA LYS A 703 11.85 27.01 39.35
C LYS A 703 10.79 27.99 39.89
N PRO A 704 10.13 28.76 39.02
CA PRO A 704 8.84 29.34 39.36
C PRO A 704 7.73 28.31 39.05
N GLU A 705 6.85 28.14 40.02
CA GLU A 705 5.57 27.50 39.84
C GLU A 705 4.65 28.46 39.07
N THR A 706 4.13 28.04 37.91
CA THR A 706 2.82 28.48 37.41
C THR A 706 2.26 27.49 36.43
N GLU A 707 0.97 27.33 36.51
CA GLU A 707 0.04 26.41 35.92
C GLU A 707 -0.08 26.50 34.41
N ASP A 708 -0.39 25.33 33.83
CA ASP A 708 -1.13 25.07 32.58
C ASP A 708 -0.75 25.83 31.29
N SER A 709 -0.03 25.15 30.45
CA SER A 709 -0.43 24.73 29.09
C SER A 709 0.66 24.03 28.30
N SER A 710 0.38 22.88 28.03
CA SER A 710 0.92 21.71 27.37
C SER A 710 1.60 21.84 25.99
N ASN A 711 2.45 20.87 25.77
CA ASN A 711 2.75 20.11 24.55
C ASN A 711 3.92 20.58 23.68
N GLY A 712 5.06 19.97 23.94
CA GLY A 712 6.21 19.91 23.03
C GLY A 712 7.45 19.30 23.71
N ASP A 713 7.94 19.89 24.79
CA ASP A 713 9.16 19.46 25.50
C ASP A 713 8.93 18.24 26.41
N GLY A 714 7.72 18.09 26.92
CA GLY A 714 7.36 16.95 27.76
C GLY A 714 7.36 15.61 27.04
N ASP A 715 7.13 15.58 25.72
CA ASP A 715 7.00 14.34 24.98
C ASP A 715 8.36 13.73 24.64
N ASP A 716 9.40 14.55 24.48
CA ASP A 716 10.75 14.07 24.17
C ASP A 716 11.47 13.53 25.44
N LEU A 717 11.29 14.19 26.58
CA LEU A 717 11.76 13.69 27.88
C LEU A 717 11.06 12.39 28.27
N LYS A 718 9.75 12.29 28.00
CA LYS A 718 8.98 11.06 28.20
C LYS A 718 9.43 9.94 27.27
N LEU A 719 9.67 10.26 26.01
CA LEU A 719 10.19 9.28 25.05
C LEU A 719 11.58 8.79 25.48
N GLN A 720 12.45 9.66 25.94
CA GLN A 720 13.76 9.28 26.46
C GLN A 720 13.65 8.40 27.69
N PHE A 721 12.79 8.77 28.66
CA PHE A 721 12.55 7.98 29.87
C PHE A 721 11.99 6.59 29.53
N TRP A 722 10.95 6.53 28.68
CA TRP A 722 10.38 5.25 28.27
C TRP A 722 11.33 4.42 27.40
N THR A 723 12.19 5.05 26.60
CA THR A 723 13.23 4.35 25.83
C THR A 723 14.27 3.76 26.77
N ALA A 724 14.72 4.52 27.77
CA ALA A 724 15.65 4.03 28.79
C ALA A 724 15.01 2.87 29.61
N PHE A 725 13.74 3.00 29.98
CA PHE A 725 13.00 1.96 30.69
C PHE A 725 12.88 0.66 29.86
N VAL A 726 12.50 0.74 28.61
CA VAL A 726 12.36 -0.40 27.71
C VAL A 726 13.70 -1.13 27.54
N ASN A 727 14.79 -0.38 27.33
CA ASN A 727 16.12 -0.96 27.22
C ASN A 727 16.53 -1.64 28.52
N TYR A 728 16.32 -0.98 29.67
CA TYR A 728 16.62 -1.54 30.99
C TYR A 728 15.83 -2.82 31.27
N ALA A 729 14.53 -2.81 30.99
CA ALA A 729 13.67 -3.99 31.16
C ALA A 729 14.10 -5.15 30.24
N ALA A 730 14.48 -4.86 29.00
CA ALA A 730 14.98 -5.87 28.05
C ALA A 730 16.32 -6.49 28.54
N GLU A 731 17.25 -5.68 29.05
CA GLU A 731 18.52 -6.13 29.64
C GLU A 731 18.33 -6.98 30.90
N HIS A 732 17.21 -6.77 31.63
CA HIS A 732 16.84 -7.55 32.82
C HIS A 732 15.88 -8.71 32.51
N GLY A 733 15.87 -9.21 31.26
CA GLY A 733 15.14 -10.42 30.85
C GLY A 733 13.64 -10.22 30.62
N ARG A 734 13.16 -8.95 30.51
CA ARG A 734 11.72 -8.60 30.37
C ARG A 734 11.36 -8.18 28.93
N ALA A 735 12.08 -8.74 27.94
CA ALA A 735 11.87 -8.41 26.53
C ALA A 735 10.54 -8.95 25.98
N SER A 736 10.03 -10.07 26.54
CA SER A 736 8.81 -10.73 26.08
C SER A 736 7.53 -10.16 26.66
N ASP A 737 7.60 -9.40 27.75
CA ASP A 737 6.45 -8.85 28.46
C ASP A 737 6.47 -7.31 28.56
N ILE A 738 7.25 -6.75 29.48
CA ILE A 738 7.29 -5.31 29.74
C ILE A 738 7.89 -4.53 28.56
N ALA A 739 9.00 -5.01 27.98
CA ALA A 739 9.71 -4.34 26.89
C ALA A 739 9.18 -4.67 25.48
N LYS A 740 8.07 -5.36 25.37
CA LYS A 740 7.47 -5.77 24.09
C LYS A 740 6.94 -4.59 23.28
N GLN A 741 6.47 -3.54 23.93
CA GLN A 741 5.98 -2.33 23.26
C GLN A 741 7.09 -1.30 23.04
N LYS A 742 6.98 -0.55 21.95
CA LYS A 742 7.91 0.54 21.67
C LYS A 742 7.63 1.74 22.56
N ALA A 743 8.68 2.36 23.08
CA ALA A 743 8.59 3.63 23.78
C ALA A 743 7.94 4.73 22.91
N SER A 744 7.16 5.60 23.53
CA SER A 744 6.51 6.74 22.88
C SER A 744 6.59 7.98 23.76
N GLY A 745 6.46 9.19 23.21
CA GLY A 745 6.46 10.46 23.96
C GLY A 745 5.19 10.71 24.79
N ARG A 746 4.37 9.69 25.03
CA ARG A 746 3.15 9.80 25.84
C ARG A 746 3.46 9.86 27.34
N THR A 747 2.53 10.40 28.12
CA THR A 747 2.63 10.43 29.58
C THR A 747 2.48 9.06 30.24
N TYR A 748 2.09 8.04 29.47
CA TYR A 748 1.86 6.69 29.95
C TYR A 748 2.50 5.65 29.00
N TYR A 749 2.81 4.50 29.58
CA TYR A 749 3.30 3.34 28.89
C TYR A 749 2.42 2.16 29.30
N ASP A 750 1.69 1.59 28.33
CA ASP A 750 0.73 0.54 28.54
C ASP A 750 1.38 -0.83 28.37
N VAL A 751 1.09 -1.78 29.26
CA VAL A 751 1.57 -3.16 29.15
C VAL A 751 0.36 -4.09 29.15
N HIS A 752 0.18 -4.75 28.01
CA HIS A 752 -0.87 -5.75 27.84
C HIS A 752 -0.41 -7.11 28.39
N ILE A 753 -1.12 -7.62 29.36
CA ILE A 753 -0.81 -8.87 30.07
C ILE A 753 -1.73 -10.05 29.66
N GLY A 754 -2.40 -9.95 28.50
CA GLY A 754 -3.34 -10.95 28.00
C GLY A 754 -4.64 -11.06 28.81
N ALA A 755 -4.91 -10.12 29.70
CA ALA A 755 -6.11 -10.11 30.54
C ALA A 755 -7.33 -9.56 29.78
N ASN A 756 -8.50 -10.14 30.04
CA ASN A 756 -9.74 -9.72 29.41
C ASN A 756 -10.30 -8.45 30.05
N GLY A 757 -10.40 -7.38 29.26
CA GLY A 757 -11.07 -6.13 29.61
C GLY A 757 -10.23 -5.11 30.38
N TYR A 758 -8.91 -5.32 30.56
CA TYR A 758 -8.00 -4.35 31.19
C TYR A 758 -6.54 -4.56 30.79
N HIS A 759 -5.70 -3.56 31.06
CA HIS A 759 -4.24 -3.63 30.94
C HIS A 759 -3.56 -2.89 32.10
N LEU A 760 -2.27 -3.10 32.28
CA LEU A 760 -1.47 -2.33 33.21
C LEU A 760 -0.93 -1.07 32.51
N PHE A 761 -0.86 0.03 33.25
CA PHE A 761 -0.25 1.27 32.76
C PHE A 761 0.78 1.80 33.76
N PHE A 762 1.83 2.35 33.19
CA PHE A 762 2.78 3.18 33.93
C PHE A 762 2.61 4.62 33.45
N SER A 763 2.53 5.59 34.34
CA SER A 763 2.33 6.97 33.94
C SER A 763 3.27 7.93 34.68
N ILE A 764 3.63 8.99 33.98
CA ILE A 764 4.46 10.10 34.48
C ILE A 764 3.60 11.36 34.39
N PRO A 765 2.76 11.63 35.40
CA PRO A 765 1.99 12.88 35.42
C PRO A 765 2.92 14.08 35.62
N TYR A 766 2.49 15.22 35.14
CA TYR A 766 3.19 16.49 35.31
C TYR A 766 3.53 16.74 36.79
N GLY A 767 4.85 16.82 37.10
CA GLY A 767 5.31 17.24 38.40
C GLY A 767 5.75 16.13 39.38
N LYS A 768 6.56 15.16 38.97
CA LYS A 768 7.42 14.40 39.87
C LYS A 768 6.86 13.11 40.54
N ARG A 769 5.82 12.48 40.04
CA ARG A 769 5.36 11.18 40.58
C ARG A 769 5.15 10.18 39.48
N ILE A 770 5.71 8.99 39.65
CA ILE A 770 5.45 7.85 38.77
C ILE A 770 4.30 7.06 39.38
N LYS A 771 3.34 6.73 38.56
CA LYS A 771 2.16 5.93 38.95
C LYS A 771 2.13 4.66 38.14
N MET A 772 1.77 3.58 38.81
CA MET A 772 1.41 2.31 38.18
C MET A 772 -0.02 1.98 38.53
N GLY A 773 -0.78 1.41 37.56
CA GLY A 773 -2.16 1.04 37.82
C GLY A 773 -2.72 0.07 36.79
N ILE A 774 -3.97 -0.34 37.05
CA ILE A 774 -4.80 -1.13 36.14
C ILE A 774 -5.80 -0.18 35.49
N TYR A 775 -5.84 -0.19 34.15
CA TYR A 775 -6.82 0.55 33.38
C TYR A 775 -7.88 -0.41 32.84
N THR A 776 -9.13 -0.24 33.28
CA THR A 776 -10.26 -1.08 32.86
C THR A 776 -11.02 -0.41 31.72
N TYR A 777 -11.41 -1.21 30.70
CA TYR A 777 -12.06 -0.68 29.50
C TYR A 777 -13.56 -0.38 29.72
N ASN A 778 -14.17 -1.01 30.71
CA ASN A 778 -15.57 -0.83 31.06
C ASN A 778 -15.81 -0.97 32.57
N VAL A 779 -17.01 -0.57 33.01
CA VAL A 779 -17.41 -0.61 34.41
C VAL A 779 -17.57 -2.05 34.93
N ASP A 780 -17.98 -2.99 34.10
CA ASP A 780 -18.21 -4.39 34.50
C ASP A 780 -16.90 -5.08 34.83
N THR A 781 -15.87 -4.86 34.04
CA THR A 781 -14.50 -5.35 34.36
C THR A 781 -14.00 -4.75 35.67
N TYR A 782 -14.24 -3.44 35.90
CA TYR A 782 -13.87 -2.81 37.16
C TYR A 782 -14.62 -3.43 38.34
N ASN A 783 -15.93 -3.65 38.22
CA ASN A 783 -16.74 -4.27 39.29
C ASN A 783 -16.29 -5.71 39.57
N ARG A 784 -16.00 -6.49 38.54
CA ARG A 784 -15.46 -7.83 38.64
C ARG A 784 -14.12 -7.86 39.39
N LEU A 785 -13.19 -7.00 39.05
CA LEU A 785 -11.92 -6.88 39.79
C LEU A 785 -12.16 -6.40 41.23
N LYS A 786 -13.13 -5.52 41.44
CA LYS A 786 -13.47 -5.03 42.80
C LYS A 786 -14.08 -6.10 43.69
N GLU A 787 -14.78 -7.09 43.13
CA GLU A 787 -15.25 -8.27 43.88
C GLU A 787 -14.07 -9.16 44.34
N LEU A 788 -12.96 -9.17 43.62
CA LEU A 788 -11.72 -9.88 43.96
C LEU A 788 -10.75 -9.04 44.82
N LYS A 789 -11.16 -7.82 45.22
CA LYS A 789 -10.30 -6.84 45.89
C LYS A 789 -9.51 -7.43 47.08
N ASP A 790 -10.19 -8.06 48.00
CA ASP A 790 -9.57 -8.57 49.25
C ASP A 790 -8.53 -9.66 48.91
N GLN A 791 -8.76 -10.47 47.90
CA GLN A 791 -7.82 -11.49 47.43
C GLN A 791 -6.61 -10.87 46.74
N ILE A 792 -6.84 -9.91 45.84
CA ILE A 792 -5.77 -9.20 45.09
C ILE A 792 -4.88 -8.43 46.09
N GLU A 793 -5.47 -7.68 47.04
CA GLU A 793 -4.70 -6.91 48.03
C GLU A 793 -3.95 -7.81 49.02
N ALA A 794 -4.51 -8.96 49.40
CA ALA A 794 -3.83 -9.93 50.28
C ALA A 794 -2.58 -10.52 49.61
N GLU A 795 -2.67 -10.89 48.31
CA GLU A 795 -1.54 -11.44 47.55
C GLU A 795 -0.56 -10.35 47.14
N PHE A 796 -1.02 -9.14 46.82
CA PHE A 796 -0.16 -8.00 46.51
C PHE A 796 0.60 -7.52 47.74
N GLY A 797 0.02 -7.66 48.94
CA GLY A 797 0.64 -7.30 50.23
C GLY A 797 0.42 -5.85 50.66
N GLU A 798 -0.34 -5.05 49.91
CA GLU A 798 -0.65 -3.66 50.18
C GLU A 798 -2.05 -3.30 49.67
N SER A 799 -2.68 -2.27 50.27
CA SER A 799 -3.98 -1.78 49.80
C SER A 799 -3.86 -0.97 48.54
N LEU A 800 -4.74 -1.24 47.57
CA LEU A 800 -4.78 -0.52 46.29
C LEU A 800 -5.78 0.65 46.35
N ASN A 801 -5.58 1.68 45.51
CA ASN A 801 -6.54 2.77 45.42
C ASN A 801 -7.60 2.47 44.33
N TRP A 802 -8.77 2.02 44.75
CA TRP A 802 -9.89 1.63 43.88
C TRP A 802 -10.81 2.82 43.47
N GLU A 803 -10.59 4.01 43.98
CA GLU A 803 -11.45 5.17 43.72
C GLU A 803 -10.77 6.27 42.89
N TYR A 804 -9.76 5.93 42.13
CA TYR A 804 -8.90 6.92 41.47
C TYR A 804 -9.52 7.57 40.22
N SER A 805 -10.70 7.21 39.75
CA SER A 805 -11.24 7.83 38.52
C SER A 805 -12.38 8.81 38.77
N LYS A 806 -12.38 9.92 38.01
CA LYS A 806 -13.49 10.88 37.97
C LYS A 806 -14.74 10.19 37.39
N PRO A 807 -15.97 10.45 37.94
CA PRO A 807 -17.19 9.72 37.54
C PRO A 807 -17.77 10.09 36.15
N THR A 808 -16.99 10.61 35.22
CA THR A 808 -17.46 11.11 33.92
C THR A 808 -17.02 10.22 32.73
N GLY A 809 -17.06 8.89 32.87
CA GLY A 809 -16.70 8.00 31.75
C GLY A 809 -16.99 6.53 32.03
N THR A 810 -16.93 5.68 31.03
CA THR A 810 -17.11 4.22 31.11
C THR A 810 -15.87 3.49 31.64
N THR A 811 -14.71 4.12 31.61
CA THR A 811 -13.44 3.55 32.02
C THR A 811 -13.11 3.89 33.48
N ARG A 812 -12.36 3.03 34.16
CA ARG A 812 -11.90 3.21 35.54
C ARG A 812 -10.43 2.85 35.67
N SER A 813 -9.73 3.45 36.62
CA SER A 813 -8.34 3.15 36.93
C SER A 813 -8.19 2.80 38.40
N ILE A 814 -7.42 1.73 38.66
CA ILE A 814 -7.04 1.30 40.03
C ILE A 814 -5.54 1.62 40.15
N VAL A 815 -5.16 2.45 41.12
CA VAL A 815 -3.73 2.80 41.32
C VAL A 815 -3.10 1.78 42.23
N ILE A 816 -2.04 1.15 41.76
CA ILE A 816 -1.28 0.12 42.46
C ILE A 816 -0.20 0.78 43.35
N GLY A 817 0.45 1.82 42.89
CA GLY A 817 1.47 2.52 43.65
C GLY A 817 1.85 3.86 43.04
N GLU A 818 2.42 4.76 43.86
CA GLU A 818 2.98 6.04 43.44
C GLU A 818 4.38 6.20 44.06
N LYS A 819 5.35 6.65 43.27
CA LYS A 819 6.68 6.99 43.76
C LYS A 819 7.02 8.44 43.42
N ALA A 820 7.43 9.22 44.42
CA ALA A 820 7.92 10.59 44.18
C ALA A 820 9.40 10.50 43.84
N ASP A 821 9.80 10.97 42.67
CA ASP A 821 11.21 11.04 42.27
C ASP A 821 11.46 12.15 41.27
N ASP A 822 12.64 12.75 41.33
CA ASP A 822 13.16 13.61 40.28
C ASP A 822 13.59 12.75 39.09
N PHE A 823 13.25 13.14 37.87
CA PHE A 823 13.63 12.46 36.62
C PHE A 823 15.16 12.51 36.35
N ASN A 824 15.96 12.52 37.40
CA ASN A 824 17.40 12.51 37.29
C ASN A 824 17.89 11.18 36.74
N GLN A 825 18.69 11.19 35.67
CA GLN A 825 19.21 9.97 35.04
C GLN A 825 19.93 9.04 36.04
N ALA A 826 20.52 9.59 37.11
CA ALA A 826 21.19 8.80 38.16
C ALA A 826 20.23 7.94 39.01
N GLU A 827 18.97 8.32 39.15
CA GLU A 827 17.95 7.60 39.93
C GLU A 827 17.05 6.69 39.07
N GLN A 828 17.13 6.81 37.76
CA GLN A 828 16.30 6.01 36.82
C GLN A 828 16.38 4.49 37.08
N PRO A 829 17.53 3.85 37.32
CA PRO A 829 17.56 2.42 37.58
C PRO A 829 16.72 2.01 38.78
N LYS A 830 16.72 2.77 39.87
CA LYS A 830 15.90 2.48 41.07
C LYS A 830 14.41 2.60 40.79
N ILE A 831 14.03 3.51 39.88
CA ILE A 831 12.66 3.68 39.45
C ILE A 831 12.24 2.51 38.58
N PHE A 832 13.10 2.08 37.68
CA PHE A 832 12.85 0.95 36.79
C PHE A 832 12.73 -0.37 37.56
N ASP A 833 13.57 -0.59 38.56
CA ASP A 833 13.46 -1.72 39.47
C ASP A 833 12.12 -1.71 40.23
N TRP A 834 11.69 -0.56 40.73
CA TRP A 834 10.42 -0.39 41.40
C TRP A 834 9.22 -0.72 40.45
N ILE A 835 9.27 -0.29 39.20
CA ILE A 835 8.23 -0.59 38.20
C ILE A 835 8.19 -2.11 37.93
N ILE A 836 9.33 -2.77 37.73
CA ILE A 836 9.43 -4.20 37.45
C ILE A 836 8.94 -5.01 38.68
N GLU A 837 9.37 -4.66 39.87
CA GLU A 837 8.94 -5.32 41.10
C GLU A 837 7.42 -5.26 41.30
N HIS A 838 6.82 -4.07 41.09
CA HIS A 838 5.38 -3.90 41.26
C HIS A 838 4.57 -4.58 40.15
N PHE A 839 5.14 -4.64 38.96
CA PHE A 839 4.57 -5.40 37.85
C PHE A 839 4.49 -6.90 38.20
N ASP A 840 5.58 -7.48 38.70
CA ASP A 840 5.61 -8.91 39.09
C ASP A 840 4.65 -9.20 40.24
N ARG A 841 4.62 -8.34 41.24
CA ARG A 841 3.70 -8.48 42.38
C ARG A 841 2.24 -8.44 41.94
N ILE A 842 1.84 -7.48 41.11
CA ILE A 842 0.42 -7.36 40.72
C ILE A 842 -0.01 -8.44 39.73
N THR A 843 0.85 -8.84 38.77
CA THR A 843 0.52 -9.94 37.86
C THR A 843 0.39 -11.27 38.61
N THR A 844 1.22 -11.51 39.60
CA THR A 844 1.10 -12.66 40.48
C THR A 844 -0.20 -12.63 41.29
N ALA A 845 -0.54 -11.48 41.89
CA ALA A 845 -1.76 -11.33 42.69
C ALA A 845 -3.03 -11.49 41.82
N LEU A 846 -3.06 -10.96 40.62
CA LEU A 846 -4.17 -11.14 39.68
C LEU A 846 -4.33 -12.62 39.27
N SER A 847 -3.22 -13.28 38.95
CA SER A 847 -3.23 -14.71 38.58
C SER A 847 -3.71 -15.58 39.72
N MET A 848 -3.27 -15.32 40.94
CA MET A 848 -3.70 -16.07 42.15
C MET A 848 -5.17 -15.79 42.50
N ALA A 849 -5.68 -14.61 42.19
CA ALA A 849 -7.10 -14.28 42.31
C ALA A 849 -7.98 -14.90 41.20
N GLY A 850 -7.38 -15.68 40.28
CA GLY A 850 -8.10 -16.42 39.23
C GLY A 850 -8.22 -15.71 37.89
N GLU A 851 -7.54 -14.57 37.70
CA GLU A 851 -7.46 -13.89 36.40
C GLU A 851 -6.51 -14.66 35.45
N ARG A 852 -6.98 -14.93 34.22
CA ARG A 852 -6.13 -15.56 33.19
C ARG A 852 -5.24 -14.52 32.55
N LEU A 853 -3.94 -14.65 32.72
CA LEU A 853 -2.92 -13.80 32.17
C LEU A 853 -2.09 -14.59 31.15
N SER A 854 -1.69 -13.93 30.06
CA SER A 854 -0.75 -14.46 29.07
C SER A 854 0.46 -13.53 29.02
N LEU A 855 1.48 -13.89 29.79
CA LEU A 855 2.76 -13.16 29.85
C LEU A 855 3.73 -13.65 28.75
N ASP A 856 3.60 -14.91 28.33
CA ASP A 856 4.38 -15.54 27.27
C ASP A 856 3.73 -15.25 25.91
N GLY A 857 4.53 -14.74 24.98
CA GLY A 857 4.13 -14.09 23.75
C GLY A 857 3.49 -14.96 22.65
N GLU A 858 2.59 -15.89 22.96
CA GLU A 858 1.73 -16.53 21.97
C GLU A 858 0.44 -15.73 21.79
N ASN A 859 0.35 -15.06 20.64
CA ASN A 859 -0.84 -14.49 20.01
C ASN A 859 -1.85 -13.74 20.91
N SER A 860 -1.50 -12.59 21.44
CA SER A 860 -2.52 -11.56 21.61
C SER A 860 -2.68 -10.85 20.26
N GLU A 861 -3.68 -11.28 19.51
CA GLU A 861 -4.11 -10.61 18.29
C GLU A 861 -4.35 -9.13 18.59
N THR A 862 -3.78 -8.22 17.80
CA THR A 862 -3.98 -6.79 18.03
C THR A 862 -5.46 -6.44 17.81
N ARG A 863 -5.99 -5.43 18.53
CA ARG A 863 -7.37 -4.92 18.32
C ARG A 863 -7.68 -4.60 16.85
N PHE A 864 -6.66 -4.32 16.03
CA PHE A 864 -6.79 -4.06 14.60
C PHE A 864 -7.02 -5.35 13.81
N GLU A 865 -6.37 -6.43 14.21
CA GLU A 865 -6.54 -7.77 13.60
C GLU A 865 -7.89 -8.36 13.96
N ILE A 866 -8.31 -8.27 15.25
CA ILE A 866 -9.64 -8.69 15.71
C ILE A 866 -10.73 -7.95 14.93
N ARG A 867 -10.64 -6.64 14.78
CA ARG A 867 -11.59 -5.84 14.01
C ARG A 867 -11.64 -6.26 12.56
N LYS A 868 -10.49 -6.46 11.93
CA LYS A 868 -10.40 -6.91 10.54
C LYS A 868 -11.02 -8.30 10.34
N ARG A 869 -10.77 -9.24 11.25
CA ARG A 869 -11.38 -10.58 11.23
C ARG A 869 -12.90 -10.49 11.44
N TYR A 870 -13.33 -9.74 12.44
CA TYR A 870 -14.75 -9.52 12.69
C TYR A 870 -15.46 -8.94 11.46
N TRP A 871 -14.93 -7.89 10.84
CA TRP A 871 -15.53 -7.32 9.64
C TRP A 871 -15.46 -8.25 8.43
N THR A 872 -14.45 -9.11 8.35
CA THR A 872 -14.42 -10.17 7.33
C THR A 872 -15.58 -11.15 7.52
N TYR A 873 -15.87 -11.52 8.75
CA TYR A 873 -16.99 -12.39 9.11
C TYR A 873 -18.35 -11.71 8.92
N ALA A 874 -18.52 -10.50 9.43
CA ALA A 874 -19.80 -9.80 9.44
C ALA A 874 -20.24 -9.31 8.04
N LEU A 875 -19.30 -8.90 7.19
CA LEU A 875 -19.61 -8.44 5.83
C LEU A 875 -20.27 -9.51 4.96
N VAL A 876 -20.03 -10.78 5.21
CA VAL A 876 -20.72 -11.87 4.49
C VAL A 876 -22.24 -11.77 4.71
N GLN A 877 -22.68 -11.64 5.95
CA GLN A 877 -24.09 -11.54 6.31
C GLN A 877 -24.70 -10.19 5.90
N ILE A 878 -23.94 -9.11 6.02
CA ILE A 878 -24.36 -7.77 5.60
C ILE A 878 -24.57 -7.74 4.06
N HIS A 879 -23.68 -8.36 3.29
CA HIS A 879 -23.81 -8.45 1.83
C HIS A 879 -25.02 -9.31 1.41
N GLU A 880 -25.28 -10.41 2.12
CA GLU A 880 -26.47 -11.23 1.89
C GLU A 880 -27.75 -10.42 2.12
N ALA A 881 -27.81 -9.64 3.20
CA ALA A 881 -28.98 -8.84 3.55
C ALA A 881 -29.22 -7.68 2.56
N HIS A 882 -28.19 -7.02 2.07
CA HIS A 882 -28.30 -5.87 1.16
C HIS A 882 -28.30 -6.25 -0.33
N GLY A 883 -27.91 -7.47 -0.68
CA GLY A 883 -27.75 -7.92 -2.07
C GLY A 883 -26.47 -7.37 -2.73
N ASN A 884 -26.23 -7.80 -3.98
CA ASN A 884 -25.09 -7.31 -4.77
C ASN A 884 -25.56 -6.92 -6.19
N PRO A 885 -25.54 -5.63 -6.60
CA PRO A 885 -24.99 -4.49 -5.87
C PRO A 885 -25.91 -3.97 -4.74
N GLY A 886 -25.35 -3.72 -3.56
CA GLY A 886 -26.01 -3.16 -2.38
C GLY A 886 -25.16 -2.08 -1.72
N SER A 887 -25.67 -1.48 -0.63
CA SER A 887 -25.03 -0.35 0.04
C SER A 887 -23.61 -0.63 0.55
N PHE A 888 -23.27 -1.89 0.83
CA PHE A 888 -21.97 -2.33 1.33
C PHE A 888 -21.11 -3.07 0.29
N SER A 889 -21.53 -3.17 -0.97
CA SER A 889 -20.88 -4.00 -2.01
C SER A 889 -19.39 -3.66 -2.25
N ASN A 890 -18.99 -2.42 -2.02
CA ASN A 890 -17.61 -1.95 -2.20
C ASN A 890 -16.86 -1.76 -0.87
N VAL A 891 -17.39 -2.27 0.24
CA VAL A 891 -16.79 -2.13 1.56
C VAL A 891 -15.88 -3.33 1.82
N ASN A 892 -14.63 -3.03 2.16
CA ASN A 892 -13.65 -4.04 2.56
C ASN A 892 -13.55 -4.11 4.11
N PRO A 893 -13.12 -5.26 4.67
CA PRO A 893 -12.87 -5.37 6.10
C PRO A 893 -11.90 -4.32 6.61
N SER A 894 -12.33 -3.52 7.60
CA SER A 894 -11.58 -2.40 8.17
C SER A 894 -10.85 -2.82 9.46
N THR A 895 -9.78 -2.13 9.77
CA THR A 895 -9.12 -2.16 11.09
C THR A 895 -9.76 -1.18 12.08
N ASP A 896 -10.68 -0.33 11.60
CA ASP A 896 -11.48 0.54 12.45
C ASP A 896 -12.62 -0.24 13.11
N ASN A 897 -13.17 0.31 14.19
CA ASN A 897 -14.32 -0.29 14.85
C ASN A 897 -15.65 -0.02 14.12
N TRP A 898 -15.60 0.52 12.90
CA TRP A 898 -16.77 0.83 12.07
C TRP A 898 -16.53 0.59 10.58
N ILE A 899 -17.62 0.35 9.85
CA ILE A 899 -17.67 0.29 8.39
C ILE A 899 -18.86 1.09 7.88
N ASN A 900 -18.74 1.71 6.69
CA ASN A 900 -19.78 2.54 6.11
C ASN A 900 -20.32 1.94 4.81
N GLY A 901 -21.65 1.89 4.70
CA GLY A 901 -22.37 1.54 3.49
C GLY A 901 -23.01 2.78 2.84
N PHE A 902 -22.90 2.92 1.53
CA PHE A 902 -23.41 4.07 0.79
C PHE A 902 -24.64 3.70 -0.03
N PHE A 903 -25.64 4.59 -0.06
CA PHE A 903 -26.90 4.39 -0.76
C PHE A 903 -27.20 5.45 -1.83
N GLY A 904 -26.17 6.14 -2.32
CA GLY A 904 -26.26 7.03 -3.49
C GLY A 904 -26.55 8.51 -3.17
N ILE A 905 -26.78 8.87 -1.91
CA ILE A 905 -27.03 10.26 -1.49
C ILE A 905 -25.77 10.82 -0.86
N GLY A 906 -25.23 11.91 -1.43
CA GLY A 906 -24.02 12.56 -0.92
C GLY A 906 -24.19 13.10 0.50
N GLY A 907 -23.25 12.76 1.40
CA GLY A 907 -23.27 13.20 2.79
C GLY A 907 -24.14 12.40 3.75
N PHE A 908 -24.65 11.24 3.29
CA PHE A 908 -25.38 10.28 4.14
C PHE A 908 -24.84 8.87 3.93
N TYR A 909 -24.78 8.10 4.99
CA TYR A 909 -24.37 6.70 4.92
C TYR A 909 -24.93 5.87 6.08
N LEU A 910 -25.01 4.57 5.85
CA LEU A 910 -25.24 3.58 6.89
C LEU A 910 -23.89 3.27 7.56
N CYS A 911 -23.86 3.14 8.86
CA CYS A 911 -22.66 2.82 9.60
C CYS A 911 -22.93 1.64 10.55
N CYS A 912 -22.09 0.60 10.46
CA CYS A 912 -22.06 -0.48 11.43
C CYS A 912 -20.85 -0.27 12.33
N VAL A 913 -21.03 -0.33 13.65
CA VAL A 913 -20.00 -0.09 14.67
C VAL A 913 -19.91 -1.30 15.59
N ALA A 914 -18.70 -1.85 15.75
CA ALA A 914 -18.42 -2.97 16.64
C ALA A 914 -17.41 -2.54 17.72
N ASN A 915 -17.84 -2.56 18.96
CA ASN A 915 -17.06 -2.17 20.13
C ASN A 915 -16.74 -3.39 21.02
N PHE A 916 -16.02 -3.13 22.10
CA PHE A 916 -15.67 -4.13 23.11
C PHE A 916 -16.80 -4.44 24.12
N ASP A 917 -17.89 -3.71 24.05
CA ASP A 917 -19.02 -3.81 24.96
C ASP A 917 -20.40 -3.73 24.26
N SER A 918 -20.42 -3.42 22.96
CA SER A 918 -21.65 -3.19 22.22
C SER A 918 -21.48 -3.26 20.70
N ALA A 919 -22.59 -3.46 20.00
CA ALA A 919 -22.68 -3.30 18.54
C ALA A 919 -23.74 -2.25 18.19
N ARG A 920 -23.52 -1.41 17.17
CA ARG A 920 -24.47 -0.39 16.73
C ARG A 920 -24.65 -0.40 15.22
N SER A 921 -25.88 -0.10 14.79
CA SER A 921 -26.17 0.27 13.41
C SER A 921 -26.73 1.69 13.38
N GLU A 922 -26.21 2.53 12.50
CA GLU A 922 -26.45 3.98 12.47
C GLU A 922 -26.79 4.46 11.06
N VAL A 923 -27.65 5.48 10.95
CA VAL A 923 -27.74 6.37 9.80
C VAL A 923 -27.05 7.68 10.18
N VAL A 924 -26.04 8.05 9.41
CA VAL A 924 -25.16 9.18 9.71
C VAL A 924 -25.37 10.30 8.69
N PHE A 925 -25.52 11.53 9.17
CA PHE A 925 -25.62 12.77 8.42
C PHE A 925 -24.26 13.47 8.51
N ALA A 926 -23.51 13.52 7.39
CA ALA A 926 -22.12 13.99 7.35
C ALA A 926 -21.78 14.81 6.10
N ARG A 927 -22.68 15.71 5.69
CA ARG A 927 -22.41 16.72 4.66
C ARG A 927 -21.28 17.66 5.07
N ALA A 928 -20.76 18.42 4.12
CA ALA A 928 -19.65 19.35 4.37
C ALA A 928 -20.02 20.45 5.38
N ASP A 929 -21.27 20.90 5.38
CA ASP A 929 -21.80 21.94 6.25
C ASP A 929 -22.50 21.37 7.48
N LYS A 930 -22.29 22.00 8.66
CA LYS A 930 -22.89 21.60 9.93
C LYS A 930 -24.38 21.85 9.95
N ASP A 931 -24.81 23.03 9.50
CA ASP A 931 -26.21 23.46 9.58
C ASP A 931 -27.07 22.66 8.61
N GLU A 932 -26.54 22.27 7.44
CA GLU A 932 -27.19 21.33 6.53
C GLU A 932 -27.45 19.97 7.17
N ASN A 933 -26.51 19.48 7.98
CA ASN A 933 -26.68 18.20 8.68
C ASN A 933 -27.78 18.31 9.76
N LYS A 934 -27.82 19.43 10.49
CA LYS A 934 -28.86 19.68 11.50
C LYS A 934 -30.25 19.83 10.87
N ALA A 935 -30.34 20.55 9.76
CA ALA A 935 -31.59 20.74 9.03
C ALA A 935 -32.13 19.41 8.47
N ALA A 936 -31.24 18.58 7.88
CA ALA A 936 -31.63 17.27 7.38
C ALA A 936 -32.05 16.31 8.50
N PHE A 937 -31.37 16.37 9.64
CA PHE A 937 -31.76 15.59 10.83
C PHE A 937 -33.12 16.04 11.36
N ASP A 938 -33.35 17.33 11.48
CA ASP A 938 -34.60 17.90 12.00
C ASP A 938 -35.77 17.54 11.07
N ALA A 939 -35.57 17.55 9.75
CA ALA A 939 -36.55 17.09 8.76
C ALA A 939 -36.92 15.62 8.97
N LEU A 940 -35.90 14.73 9.10
CA LEU A 940 -36.16 13.33 9.40
C LEU A 940 -36.83 13.10 10.74
N TYR A 941 -36.46 13.88 11.75
CA TYR A 941 -37.03 13.79 13.11
C TYR A 941 -38.55 14.07 13.17
N GLN A 942 -39.08 14.85 12.22
CA GLN A 942 -40.55 15.06 12.11
C GLN A 942 -41.29 13.75 11.81
N HIS A 943 -40.63 12.79 11.20
CA HIS A 943 -41.17 11.46 10.87
C HIS A 943 -40.86 10.38 11.94
N LYS A 944 -40.26 10.76 13.08
CA LYS A 944 -39.80 9.85 14.13
C LYS A 944 -40.87 8.80 14.51
N ALA A 945 -42.07 9.22 14.85
CA ALA A 945 -43.13 8.31 15.32
C ALA A 945 -43.56 7.29 14.23
N GLU A 946 -43.56 7.71 12.98
CA GLU A 946 -43.88 6.83 11.85
C GLU A 946 -42.74 5.82 11.57
N ILE A 947 -41.49 6.26 11.60
CA ILE A 947 -40.29 5.44 11.41
C ILE A 947 -40.22 4.39 12.53
N GLU A 948 -40.32 4.77 13.78
CA GLU A 948 -40.27 3.85 14.92
C GLU A 948 -41.44 2.86 14.93
N SER A 949 -42.64 3.31 14.52
CA SER A 949 -43.80 2.40 14.33
C SER A 949 -43.53 1.35 13.25
N LYS A 950 -42.93 1.72 12.10
CA LYS A 950 -42.54 0.79 11.03
C LYS A 950 -41.46 -0.18 11.42
N LEU A 951 -40.53 0.28 12.27
CA LEU A 951 -39.41 -0.53 12.77
C LEU A 951 -39.79 -1.40 13.97
N GLY A 952 -40.89 -1.08 14.65
CA GLY A 952 -41.38 -1.80 15.81
C GLY A 952 -40.53 -1.60 17.08
N THR A 953 -39.71 -0.55 17.12
CA THR A 953 -38.85 -0.22 18.26
C THR A 953 -38.50 1.27 18.29
N GLU A 954 -38.17 1.78 19.48
CA GLU A 954 -37.61 3.13 19.64
C GLU A 954 -36.16 3.18 19.21
N LEU A 955 -35.75 4.28 18.58
CA LEU A 955 -34.41 4.58 18.15
C LEU A 955 -33.74 5.65 19.02
N GLN A 956 -32.43 5.68 19.03
CA GLN A 956 -31.69 6.77 19.64
C GLN A 956 -31.41 7.86 18.58
N TRP A 957 -31.90 9.07 18.86
CA TRP A 957 -31.82 10.24 17.99
C TRP A 957 -30.79 11.23 18.57
N ASN A 958 -29.60 11.30 17.93
CA ASN A 958 -28.54 12.20 18.38
C ASN A 958 -28.30 13.31 17.35
N ARG A 959 -28.82 14.50 17.63
CA ARG A 959 -28.62 15.67 16.80
C ARG A 959 -27.16 16.14 16.79
N GLY A 960 -26.45 16.00 17.92
CA GLY A 960 -25.04 16.34 18.05
C GLY A 960 -24.74 17.82 17.87
N ASP A 961 -25.36 18.68 18.67
CA ASP A 961 -25.30 20.15 18.52
C ASP A 961 -23.86 20.69 18.60
N ASP A 962 -22.96 20.03 19.33
CA ASP A 962 -21.57 20.42 19.49
C ASP A 962 -20.66 19.91 18.37
N ILE A 963 -21.11 18.92 17.58
CA ILE A 963 -20.32 18.29 16.51
C ILE A 963 -20.94 18.51 15.13
N LYS A 964 -20.17 18.28 14.07
CA LYS A 964 -20.61 18.48 12.68
C LYS A 964 -21.71 17.52 12.24
N SER A 965 -21.58 16.23 12.59
CA SER A 965 -22.50 15.18 12.17
C SER A 965 -23.71 15.05 13.08
N SER A 966 -24.78 14.43 12.57
CA SER A 966 -25.95 13.97 13.33
C SER A 966 -26.18 12.50 13.00
N LYS A 967 -26.88 11.76 13.88
CA LYS A 967 -27.11 10.34 13.66
C LYS A 967 -28.37 9.81 14.33
N VAL A 968 -28.95 8.79 13.73
CA VAL A 968 -30.02 7.96 14.28
C VAL A 968 -29.51 6.53 14.36
N PHE A 969 -29.65 5.86 15.50
CA PHE A 969 -29.07 4.54 15.69
C PHE A 969 -29.85 3.65 16.65
N ILE A 970 -29.52 2.36 16.58
CA ILE A 970 -29.91 1.35 17.54
C ILE A 970 -28.67 0.61 18.03
N GLN A 971 -28.67 0.19 19.30
CA GLN A 971 -27.51 -0.46 19.95
C GLN A 971 -27.90 -1.80 20.54
N LEU A 972 -27.00 -2.74 20.45
CA LEU A 972 -27.02 -4.04 21.08
C LEU A 972 -25.91 -4.04 22.15
N ASP A 973 -26.29 -4.10 23.41
CA ASP A 973 -25.38 -4.13 24.56
C ASP A 973 -25.06 -5.56 25.00
N GLY A 974 -23.98 -5.73 25.77
CA GLY A 974 -23.59 -7.02 26.34
C GLY A 974 -22.96 -7.99 25.32
N VAL A 975 -22.42 -7.48 24.21
CA VAL A 975 -21.66 -8.21 23.21
C VAL A 975 -20.30 -7.56 23.01
N SER A 976 -19.26 -8.34 22.72
CA SER A 976 -17.89 -7.88 22.55
C SER A 976 -17.27 -8.38 21.25
N ILE A 977 -16.57 -7.49 20.55
CA ILE A 977 -15.80 -7.87 19.35
C ILE A 977 -14.62 -8.80 19.70
N GLU A 978 -14.14 -8.79 20.94
CA GLU A 978 -13.08 -9.71 21.41
C GLU A 978 -13.59 -11.13 21.67
N ASN A 979 -14.89 -11.29 21.89
CA ASN A 979 -15.51 -12.60 22.11
C ASN A 979 -16.09 -13.14 20.80
N GLU A 980 -15.42 -14.11 20.20
CA GLU A 980 -15.88 -14.70 18.92
C GLU A 980 -17.25 -15.37 19.03
N ASP A 981 -17.67 -15.81 20.20
CA ASP A 981 -18.99 -16.39 20.44
C ASP A 981 -20.10 -15.35 20.27
N ASP A 982 -19.80 -14.05 20.42
CA ASP A 982 -20.74 -12.96 20.20
C ASP A 982 -20.84 -12.54 18.73
N TRP A 983 -19.86 -12.89 17.89
CA TRP A 983 -19.79 -12.47 16.49
C TRP A 983 -21.02 -12.85 15.66
N PRO A 984 -21.60 -14.08 15.80
CA PRO A 984 -22.83 -14.42 15.09
C PRO A 984 -23.99 -13.50 15.43
N GLN A 985 -24.15 -13.14 16.70
CA GLN A 985 -25.20 -12.25 17.17
C GLN A 985 -24.96 -10.81 16.68
N MET A 986 -23.73 -10.32 16.80
CA MET A 986 -23.35 -8.98 16.34
C MET A 986 -23.48 -8.83 14.82
N ALA A 987 -23.02 -9.80 14.05
CA ALA A 987 -23.09 -9.78 12.59
C ALA A 987 -24.52 -9.84 12.07
N LYS A 988 -25.36 -10.69 12.68
CA LYS A 988 -26.80 -10.76 12.40
C LYS A 988 -27.48 -9.43 12.72
N PHE A 989 -27.16 -8.83 13.85
CA PHE A 989 -27.67 -7.52 14.26
C PHE A 989 -27.30 -6.43 13.23
N HIS A 990 -26.04 -6.37 12.79
CA HIS A 990 -25.60 -5.41 11.78
C HIS A 990 -26.29 -5.63 10.44
N ALA A 991 -26.40 -6.87 9.97
CA ALA A 991 -27.06 -7.22 8.72
C ALA A 991 -28.55 -6.85 8.75
N GLU A 992 -29.25 -7.19 9.83
CA GLU A 992 -30.67 -6.92 9.99
C GLU A 992 -30.96 -5.42 10.11
N TRP A 993 -30.28 -4.71 11.00
CA TRP A 993 -30.58 -3.31 11.28
C TRP A 993 -30.09 -2.35 10.22
N SER A 994 -28.94 -2.59 9.60
CA SER A 994 -28.51 -1.77 8.46
C SER A 994 -29.48 -1.91 7.29
N LYS A 995 -30.04 -3.11 7.06
CA LYS A 995 -31.06 -3.34 6.02
C LYS A 995 -32.40 -2.68 6.37
N LYS A 996 -32.88 -2.84 7.60
CA LYS A 996 -34.09 -2.14 8.07
C LYS A 996 -33.98 -0.61 7.94
N PHE A 997 -32.82 -0.05 8.28
CA PHE A 997 -32.56 1.38 8.11
C PHE A 997 -32.57 1.79 6.64
N TYR A 998 -32.00 0.98 5.79
CA TYR A 998 -32.05 1.20 4.35
C TYR A 998 -33.49 1.21 3.84
N ASP A 999 -34.30 0.22 4.21
CA ASP A 999 -35.65 0.05 3.69
C ASP A 999 -36.64 1.07 4.27
N VAL A 1000 -36.47 1.48 5.54
CA VAL A 1000 -37.45 2.32 6.25
C VAL A 1000 -37.01 3.78 6.34
N ILE A 1001 -35.72 4.09 6.60
CA ILE A 1001 -35.26 5.47 6.85
C ILE A 1001 -34.82 6.16 5.55
N VAL A 1002 -34.10 5.47 4.68
CA VAL A 1002 -33.56 6.05 3.43
C VAL A 1002 -34.64 6.67 2.54
N PRO A 1003 -35.87 6.10 2.40
CA PRO A 1003 -36.94 6.74 1.65
C PRO A 1003 -37.30 8.16 2.12
N TYR A 1004 -37.21 8.45 3.45
CA TYR A 1004 -37.48 9.78 3.99
C TYR A 1004 -36.34 10.78 3.80
N ILE A 1005 -35.12 10.30 3.52
CA ILE A 1005 -33.96 11.15 3.18
C ILE A 1005 -34.03 11.57 1.71
N ASN A 1006 -34.72 10.84 0.86
CA ASN A 1006 -34.92 11.11 -0.56
C ASN A 1006 -36.10 12.05 -0.86
N LEU A 1007 -36.91 12.36 0.11
CA LEU A 1007 -38.00 13.33 0.03
C LEU A 1007 -37.51 14.74 0.37
#